data_f21506658162521fcabee54fab2b84df
#
_entry.id   f21506658162521fcabee54fab2b84df
#
_cell.length_a   1.000
_cell.length_b   1.000
_cell.length_c   1.000
_cell.angle_alpha   90.00
_cell.angle_beta   90.00
_cell.angle_gamma   90.00
#
_symmetry.space_group_name_H-M   'P 1'
#
loop_
_entity.id
_entity.type
_entity.pdbx_description
1 polymer ?
#
loop_
_entity_poly.entity_id
_entity_poly.type
_entity_poly.pdbx_seq_one_letter_code
_entity_poly.pdbx_strand_id
1 'polypeptide(L)'
;MNHCLSRKPVALLVAPLFISVSAPALAIDNNDQGTQENVSVVNLQNIVNSITSIKSGEFYNGAVASGWGASANVSNNTLNVNNINVTDSAPAEVNFTGGRIHKPHDKKVNNGQSGTITAKKGFLNNVANHNTVNFNSVTSNSGSKQVRVTGGFILLSDVIPTEDTKTGEANFNTVTMSGSHLENAEVLGADIQTDEYRTTSGWGQNLKASATANENSVKVTQSEFGTAYIAGASTEVETATVNKNSVLLDGVTIKNGLTSFIVGGNANNGEASGNTVEIKNSQFANNVTIYGGKGVTATNNHVIIGENVTSLDGGRLFLQTLYGGWNGQFSNIPVDTGNKLTLASTVHTRDLAGFQHYEFLVSKELLENNTAMLQVAGNMWSPVQFKLSGENHTTIAIAGTDVSFKIGDSYTLIQSANGFTDENGTKITADTKLSGIKSDMTLTTYSSLVRTHTDTLLAEEYELVVSEDGESLSMKVVNEIDNGPGVTEINPETDALMESSLSTVTTHFAADDLFVDAVLRSRDGMRDGLFTAARGGKWSYDTRTRIENNIVSGLLGYGAKLSNDLTMGAFIEMGHGSYDTRTHVAGTTKAGGGSHNYGGLGLFGDYAMPSIEGLHFTGYVKVGLLRNEFNSNIAGANVDYDRTGVYWGAHLGTHYDWDLTQSIRSRVFLSYFYDGQGDESFDIAGEGDVGGAHVSYDTIHAHRVQLGSMFEFAVSDTWRPYLGLTFEQILAAEAKGTATDAQGSFDLNSSDLEGSTGILSAGWTYQDGNFSTELGLNGYAGTRNGVSGQIQANWKF
;
A
#
# COMPACT_ATOMS: atom_id res chain seq x y z
N MET A 1 24.22 -23.33 9.34
CA MET A 1 25.15 -22.78 8.32
C MET A 1 24.73 -21.36 8.06
N ASN A 2 25.64 -20.40 8.21
CA ASN A 2 25.42 -18.98 8.34
C ASN A 2 24.78 -18.34 7.10
N HIS A 3 23.61 -17.75 7.22
CA HIS A 3 23.15 -16.70 6.31
C HIS A 3 23.25 -15.35 7.02
N CYS A 4 24.27 -14.61 6.63
CA CYS A 4 24.57 -13.26 7.05
C CYS A 4 23.60 -12.33 6.28
N LEU A 5 22.56 -11.83 6.92
CA LEU A 5 21.73 -10.74 6.38
C LEU A 5 22.46 -9.42 6.59
N SER A 6 22.86 -8.79 5.50
CA SER A 6 23.47 -7.46 5.52
C SER A 6 22.42 -6.41 5.89
N ARG A 7 22.45 -5.95 7.12
CA ARG A 7 21.72 -4.75 7.56
C ARG A 7 22.38 -3.53 6.90
N LYS A 8 21.65 -2.81 6.05
CA LYS A 8 22.06 -1.49 5.60
C LYS A 8 21.82 -0.50 6.74
N PRO A 9 22.79 0.32 7.12
CA PRO A 9 22.55 1.36 8.07
C PRO A 9 21.68 2.45 7.46
N VAL A 10 20.56 2.76 8.11
CA VAL A 10 19.75 3.94 7.78
C VAL A 10 20.55 5.15 8.26
N ALA A 11 21.10 5.92 7.32
CA ALA A 11 21.70 7.20 7.61
C ALA A 11 20.58 8.20 7.90
N LEU A 12 20.46 8.58 9.17
CA LEU A 12 19.52 9.61 9.63
C LEU A 12 20.05 10.97 9.15
N LEU A 13 19.54 11.45 8.02
CA LEU A 13 19.78 12.82 7.57
C LEU A 13 18.81 13.73 8.31
N VAL A 14 19.27 14.39 9.38
CA VAL A 14 18.52 15.45 10.07
C VAL A 14 18.62 16.71 9.21
N ALA A 15 17.68 16.94 8.31
CA ALA A 15 17.47 18.24 7.71
C ALA A 15 16.44 19.01 8.55
N PRO A 16 16.63 20.30 8.83
CA PRO A 16 15.63 21.09 9.55
C PRO A 16 14.40 21.28 8.66
N LEU A 17 13.29 20.67 9.06
CA LEU A 17 12.01 20.80 8.41
C LEU A 17 11.40 22.16 8.75
N PHE A 18 11.46 23.12 7.87
CA PHE A 18 10.62 24.31 7.91
C PHE A 18 9.29 23.99 7.27
N ILE A 19 8.28 23.68 8.09
CA ILE A 19 6.90 23.54 7.61
C ILE A 19 6.33 24.95 7.49
N SER A 20 6.25 25.46 6.27
CA SER A 20 5.39 26.62 5.99
C SER A 20 3.98 26.09 5.76
N VAL A 21 3.10 26.29 6.73
CA VAL A 21 1.67 26.13 6.54
C VAL A 21 1.21 27.28 5.64
N SER A 22 1.23 27.08 4.34
CA SER A 22 0.60 28.01 3.41
C SER A 22 -0.90 27.71 3.37
N ALA A 23 -1.72 28.74 3.47
CA ALA A 23 -3.14 28.70 3.17
C ALA A 23 -3.38 28.06 1.79
N PRO A 24 -4.57 27.46 1.51
CA PRO A 24 -4.83 26.78 0.24
C PRO A 24 -4.61 27.75 -0.91
N ALA A 25 -3.46 27.65 -1.53
CA ALA A 25 -3.19 28.35 -2.76
C ALA A 25 -3.91 27.61 -3.88
N LEU A 26 -4.98 28.19 -4.39
CA LEU A 26 -5.36 28.00 -5.78
C LEU A 26 -4.14 28.42 -6.59
N ALA A 27 -3.36 27.46 -7.10
CA ALA A 27 -2.24 27.77 -7.95
C ALA A 27 -2.79 28.26 -9.29
N ILE A 28 -3.02 29.56 -9.34
CA ILE A 28 -3.17 30.32 -10.59
C ILE A 28 -1.76 30.46 -11.12
N ASP A 29 -1.58 29.99 -12.35
CA ASP A 29 -0.38 30.15 -13.17
C ASP A 29 0.26 31.53 -12.99
N ASN A 30 1.32 31.62 -12.24
CA ASN A 30 2.19 32.76 -12.11
C ASN A 30 3.63 32.38 -12.40
N ASN A 31 3.95 32.61 -13.65
CA ASN A 31 5.22 32.89 -14.28
C ASN A 31 6.48 32.97 -13.45
N ASP A 32 7.50 32.38 -14.09
CA ASP A 32 8.91 32.74 -14.11
C ASP A 32 9.63 32.55 -12.78
N GLN A 33 10.35 31.51 -12.75
CA GLN A 33 11.72 31.44 -12.23
C GLN A 33 12.05 30.15 -11.49
N GLY A 34 13.04 29.46 -11.99
CA GLY A 34 14.00 28.73 -11.21
C GLY A 34 13.53 27.37 -10.64
N THR A 35 14.46 26.49 -10.52
CA THR A 35 14.37 25.25 -9.74
C THR A 35 13.72 25.48 -8.38
N GLN A 36 12.57 24.89 -8.14
CA GLN A 36 12.01 24.75 -6.80
C GLN A 36 12.03 23.31 -6.38
N GLU A 37 12.88 22.97 -5.40
CA GLU A 37 12.68 21.79 -4.56
C GLU A 37 11.59 22.16 -3.54
N ASN A 38 10.38 21.64 -3.72
CA ASN A 38 9.30 21.91 -2.79
C ASN A 38 8.73 20.59 -2.26
N VAL A 39 8.87 20.41 -0.96
CA VAL A 39 7.99 19.51 -0.21
C VAL A 39 6.73 20.32 0.12
N SER A 40 5.63 20.06 -0.55
CA SER A 40 4.37 20.72 -0.23
C SER A 40 3.22 19.72 -0.17
N VAL A 41 2.29 19.95 0.75
CA VAL A 41 1.04 19.19 0.88
C VAL A 41 -0.11 20.13 0.54
N VAL A 42 -0.90 19.80 -0.49
CA VAL A 42 -2.09 20.55 -0.86
C VAL A 42 -3.32 19.67 -0.66
N ASN A 43 -4.30 20.22 0.07
CA ASN A 43 -5.58 19.56 0.31
C ASN A 43 -6.67 20.30 -0.49
N LEU A 44 -7.26 19.61 -1.47
CA LEU A 44 -8.44 20.06 -2.20
C LEU A 44 -9.67 19.38 -1.58
N GLN A 45 -10.40 20.11 -0.76
CA GLN A 45 -11.59 19.60 -0.08
C GLN A 45 -12.76 20.56 -0.30
N ASN A 46 -13.92 20.03 -0.68
CA ASN A 46 -15.16 20.79 -0.86
C ASN A 46 -15.11 21.94 -1.88
N ILE A 47 -14.30 21.86 -2.92
CA ILE A 47 -14.20 22.88 -3.98
C ILE A 47 -15.27 22.67 -5.07
N VAL A 48 -16.46 22.25 -4.70
CA VAL A 48 -17.55 21.91 -5.64
C VAL A 48 -17.92 23.08 -6.55
N ASN A 49 -17.80 24.30 -6.07
CA ASN A 49 -18.20 25.51 -6.82
C ASN A 49 -17.04 26.22 -7.55
N SER A 50 -15.79 25.90 -7.29
CA SER A 50 -14.65 26.59 -7.87
C SER A 50 -14.10 25.94 -9.14
N ILE A 51 -14.40 24.67 -9.40
CA ILE A 51 -13.99 23.99 -10.66
C ILE A 51 -14.64 24.62 -11.89
N THR A 52 -15.84 25.20 -11.75
CA THR A 52 -16.52 25.93 -12.83
C THR A 52 -15.85 27.23 -13.21
N SER A 53 -15.00 27.80 -12.38
CA SER A 53 -14.34 29.10 -12.57
C SER A 53 -12.89 28.99 -13.06
N ILE A 54 -12.29 27.76 -13.07
CA ILE A 54 -10.89 27.57 -13.46
C ILE A 54 -10.80 27.36 -14.97
N LYS A 55 -10.28 28.36 -15.67
CA LYS A 55 -10.15 28.34 -17.13
C LYS A 55 -9.20 27.26 -17.68
N SER A 56 -8.28 26.71 -16.91
CA SER A 56 -7.28 25.73 -17.36
C SER A 56 -7.61 24.28 -17.05
N GLY A 57 -8.52 24.00 -16.10
CA GLY A 57 -8.85 22.63 -15.69
C GLY A 57 -7.70 21.85 -15.03
N GLU A 58 -6.66 22.54 -14.58
CA GLU A 58 -5.44 21.92 -14.07
C GLU A 58 -5.26 22.18 -12.58
N PHE A 59 -5.05 21.09 -11.82
CA PHE A 59 -4.81 21.12 -10.38
C PHE A 59 -3.50 20.39 -10.07
N TYR A 60 -2.56 21.08 -9.49
CA TYR A 60 -1.29 20.51 -9.09
C TYR A 60 -0.84 21.06 -7.75
N ASN A 61 -0.01 20.31 -7.10
CA ASN A 61 0.60 20.77 -5.88
C ASN A 61 1.74 21.72 -6.20
N GLY A 62 1.52 23.02 -6.10
CA GLY A 62 2.46 24.15 -6.01
C GLY A 62 3.79 24.16 -6.78
N ALA A 63 4.22 23.03 -7.26
CA ALA A 63 5.50 22.84 -7.91
C ALA A 63 5.29 22.73 -9.42
N VAL A 64 5.24 23.86 -10.08
CA VAL A 64 5.35 23.93 -11.55
C VAL A 64 6.67 24.55 -11.89
N ALA A 65 7.56 23.79 -12.49
CA ALA A 65 8.71 24.34 -13.15
C ALA A 65 8.33 24.67 -14.59
N SER A 66 8.19 25.94 -14.91
CA SER A 66 8.06 26.42 -16.28
C SER A 66 9.23 27.33 -16.60
N GLY A 67 10.00 27.03 -17.64
CA GLY A 67 11.13 27.85 -17.96
C GLY A 67 12.20 27.11 -18.77
N TRP A 68 13.40 27.62 -18.70
CA TRP A 68 14.56 27.11 -19.40
C TRP A 68 15.78 27.15 -18.47
N GLY A 69 16.62 26.10 -18.55
CA GLY A 69 17.78 25.98 -17.67
C GLY A 69 18.40 24.61 -17.71
N ALA A 70 19.34 24.34 -16.77
CA ALA A 70 20.05 23.08 -16.71
C ALA A 70 19.15 21.94 -16.14
N SER A 71 18.30 22.23 -15.15
CA SER A 71 17.46 21.23 -14.51
C SER A 71 16.20 21.81 -13.89
N ALA A 72 15.15 20.98 -13.79
CA ALA A 72 13.95 21.21 -13.02
C ALA A 72 13.68 20.00 -12.12
N ASN A 73 13.25 20.24 -10.87
CA ASN A 73 12.89 19.21 -9.92
C ASN A 73 11.59 19.58 -9.21
N VAL A 74 10.58 18.69 -9.27
CA VAL A 74 9.26 18.85 -8.63
C VAL A 74 8.89 17.57 -7.86
N SER A 75 9.80 17.14 -7.01
CA SER A 75 9.69 15.88 -6.26
C SER A 75 9.13 16.05 -4.85
N ASN A 76 8.68 14.93 -4.23
CA ASN A 76 8.20 14.85 -2.86
C ASN A 76 6.94 15.70 -2.56
N ASN A 77 6.05 15.83 -3.53
CA ASN A 77 4.81 16.60 -3.36
C ASN A 77 3.64 15.67 -3.07
N THR A 78 2.68 16.14 -2.28
CA THR A 78 1.43 15.41 -1.99
C THR A 78 0.23 16.27 -2.36
N LEU A 79 -0.65 15.73 -3.20
CA LEU A 79 -1.94 16.30 -3.56
C LEU A 79 -3.06 15.42 -2.99
N ASN A 80 -3.85 15.96 -2.07
CA ASN A 80 -5.04 15.30 -1.54
C ASN A 80 -6.29 15.90 -2.16
N VAL A 81 -7.10 15.06 -2.80
CA VAL A 81 -8.34 15.45 -3.50
C VAL A 81 -9.49 14.67 -2.88
N ASN A 82 -10.45 15.37 -2.26
CA ASN A 82 -11.54 14.72 -1.54
C ASN A 82 -12.89 15.36 -1.83
N ASN A 83 -13.91 14.54 -2.07
CA ASN A 83 -15.32 14.98 -2.21
C ASN A 83 -15.52 16.07 -3.28
N ILE A 84 -14.95 15.88 -4.46
CA ILE A 84 -15.09 16.83 -5.59
C ILE A 84 -16.10 16.30 -6.61
N ASN A 85 -16.94 17.20 -7.14
CA ASN A 85 -17.82 16.90 -8.26
C ASN A 85 -17.37 17.68 -9.52
N VAL A 86 -16.96 16.95 -10.55
CA VAL A 86 -16.61 17.49 -11.86
C VAL A 86 -17.89 17.58 -12.70
N THR A 87 -18.39 18.81 -12.89
CA THR A 87 -19.66 19.08 -13.58
C THR A 87 -19.49 19.26 -15.10
N ASP A 88 -20.58 19.30 -15.85
CA ASP A 88 -20.60 19.58 -17.29
C ASP A 88 -20.01 20.94 -17.68
N SER A 89 -20.01 21.91 -16.75
CA SER A 89 -19.39 23.22 -16.95
C SER A 89 -17.85 23.21 -16.78
N ALA A 90 -17.26 22.12 -16.31
CA ALA A 90 -15.81 21.95 -16.23
C ALA A 90 -15.19 21.95 -17.66
N PRO A 91 -13.90 22.26 -17.81
CA PRO A 91 -13.16 22.03 -19.04
C PRO A 91 -13.29 20.60 -19.56
N ALA A 92 -13.04 20.38 -20.86
CA ALA A 92 -13.09 19.03 -21.45
C ALA A 92 -12.11 18.05 -20.77
N GLU A 93 -11.00 18.56 -20.26
CA GLU A 93 -9.98 17.83 -19.52
C GLU A 93 -9.71 18.50 -18.16
N VAL A 94 -9.74 17.71 -17.10
CA VAL A 94 -9.46 18.16 -15.73
C VAL A 94 -8.32 17.31 -15.17
N ASN A 95 -7.18 17.94 -14.91
CA ASN A 95 -5.93 17.28 -14.53
C ASN A 95 -5.61 17.48 -13.03
N PHE A 96 -5.31 16.40 -12.32
CA PHE A 96 -4.84 16.39 -10.95
C PHE A 96 -3.44 15.76 -10.92
N THR A 97 -2.43 16.53 -10.56
CA THR A 97 -1.03 16.09 -10.67
C THR A 97 -0.27 16.35 -9.37
N GLY A 98 0.45 15.34 -8.86
CA GLY A 98 1.30 15.45 -7.67
C GLY A 98 2.48 16.39 -7.88
N GLY A 99 3.25 16.18 -8.95
CA GLY A 99 4.35 17.06 -9.35
C GLY A 99 4.38 17.22 -10.86
N ARG A 100 4.54 18.45 -11.37
CA ARG A 100 4.44 18.75 -12.80
C ARG A 100 5.57 19.62 -13.33
N ILE A 101 6.20 19.17 -14.42
CA ILE A 101 7.09 19.99 -15.24
C ILE A 101 6.41 20.27 -16.59
N HIS A 102 6.24 21.54 -16.90
CA HIS A 102 5.53 22.00 -18.08
C HIS A 102 6.46 22.72 -19.04
N LYS A 103 6.03 22.84 -20.30
CA LYS A 103 6.74 23.65 -21.29
C LYS A 103 6.75 25.12 -20.88
N PRO A 104 7.81 25.88 -21.27
CA PRO A 104 7.84 27.32 -21.13
C PRO A 104 6.65 27.96 -21.89
N HIS A 105 5.94 28.88 -21.25
CA HIS A 105 4.86 29.60 -21.91
C HIS A 105 5.38 30.40 -23.08
N ASP A 106 4.83 30.18 -24.26
CA ASP A 106 4.95 31.08 -25.38
C ASP A 106 4.18 32.39 -25.07
N LYS A 107 4.88 33.47 -24.82
CA LYS A 107 4.25 34.78 -24.95
C LYS A 107 3.73 34.87 -26.37
N LYS A 108 2.41 34.90 -26.58
CA LYS A 108 1.81 35.26 -27.84
C LYS A 108 2.38 36.59 -28.23
N VAL A 109 3.29 36.61 -29.19
CA VAL A 109 3.66 37.83 -29.89
C VAL A 109 2.44 38.18 -30.77
N ASN A 110 1.55 39.05 -30.26
CA ASN A 110 0.50 39.62 -31.06
C ASN A 110 1.16 40.59 -32.03
N ASN A 111 0.81 40.44 -33.27
CA ASN A 111 0.89 41.34 -34.40
C ASN A 111 2.22 41.43 -35.16
N GLY A 112 2.30 40.70 -36.27
CA GLY A 112 2.58 41.26 -37.61
C GLY A 112 3.89 42.03 -37.84
N GLN A 113 4.91 41.83 -37.00
CA GLN A 113 6.26 42.30 -37.32
C GLN A 113 7.28 41.19 -37.16
N SER A 114 8.07 40.96 -38.16
CA SER A 114 9.25 40.13 -38.25
C SER A 114 10.26 40.53 -37.17
N GLY A 115 10.06 40.00 -35.97
CA GLY A 115 10.98 40.08 -34.85
C GLY A 115 11.65 38.75 -34.63
N THR A 116 12.93 38.75 -34.43
CA THR A 116 13.78 37.58 -34.12
C THR A 116 13.15 36.83 -32.93
N ILE A 117 12.62 35.65 -33.18
CA ILE A 117 12.09 34.76 -32.12
C ILE A 117 13.31 34.33 -31.34
N THR A 118 13.48 34.83 -30.13
CA THR A 118 14.51 34.32 -29.22
C THR A 118 14.02 32.92 -28.76
N ALA A 119 14.65 31.91 -29.32
CA ALA A 119 14.33 30.53 -29.03
C ALA A 119 14.54 30.22 -27.54
N LYS A 120 13.50 29.74 -26.88
CA LYS A 120 13.58 29.29 -25.51
C LYS A 120 13.76 27.78 -25.50
N LYS A 121 14.81 27.32 -24.85
CA LYS A 121 15.10 25.89 -24.61
C LYS A 121 14.36 25.48 -23.33
N GLY A 122 13.68 24.35 -23.32
CA GLY A 122 13.21 23.74 -22.08
C GLY A 122 14.35 23.21 -21.22
N PHE A 123 14.05 22.70 -20.02
CA PHE A 123 15.06 22.13 -19.13
C PHE A 123 15.76 20.92 -19.76
N LEU A 124 17.08 20.77 -19.53
CA LEU A 124 17.83 19.59 -19.98
C LEU A 124 17.52 18.37 -19.11
N ASN A 125 17.54 18.54 -17.79
CA ASN A 125 17.23 17.49 -16.84
C ASN A 125 15.94 17.79 -16.11
N ASN A 126 14.98 16.88 -16.14
CA ASN A 126 13.65 17.05 -15.57
C ASN A 126 13.36 15.91 -14.61
N VAL A 127 13.05 16.22 -13.35
CA VAL A 127 12.82 15.23 -12.29
C VAL A 127 11.48 15.48 -11.60
N ALA A 128 10.60 14.47 -11.57
CA ALA A 128 9.30 14.49 -10.88
C ALA A 128 9.10 13.19 -10.09
N ASN A 129 9.93 12.98 -9.07
CA ASN A 129 10.00 11.74 -8.29
C ASN A 129 9.26 11.85 -6.96
N HIS A 130 8.83 10.69 -6.40
CA HIS A 130 8.24 10.59 -5.06
C HIS A 130 7.01 11.51 -4.84
N ASN A 131 6.24 11.78 -5.88
CA ASN A 131 5.01 12.56 -5.72
C ASN A 131 3.85 11.63 -5.41
N THR A 132 2.92 12.09 -4.58
CA THR A 132 1.75 11.33 -4.15
C THR A 132 0.46 12.09 -4.50
N VAL A 133 -0.51 11.37 -5.05
CA VAL A 133 -1.88 11.85 -5.22
C VAL A 133 -2.84 10.93 -4.49
N ASN A 134 -3.54 11.46 -3.50
CA ASN A 134 -4.64 10.80 -2.81
C ASN A 134 -5.96 11.36 -3.33
N PHE A 135 -6.73 10.53 -4.04
CA PHE A 135 -7.91 10.93 -4.79
C PHE A 135 -9.14 10.15 -4.33
N ASN A 136 -9.99 10.78 -3.52
CA ASN A 136 -11.07 10.10 -2.83
C ASN A 136 -12.43 10.74 -3.09
N SER A 137 -13.44 9.89 -3.32
CA SER A 137 -14.85 10.31 -3.44
C SER A 137 -15.06 11.44 -4.47
N VAL A 138 -14.41 11.33 -5.63
CA VAL A 138 -14.58 12.26 -6.71
C VAL A 138 -15.59 11.71 -7.72
N THR A 139 -16.50 12.57 -8.17
CA THR A 139 -17.54 12.19 -9.12
C THR A 139 -17.47 13.01 -10.40
N SER A 140 -17.76 12.39 -11.55
CA SER A 140 -17.96 13.03 -12.84
C SER A 140 -19.03 12.26 -13.61
N ASN A 141 -20.14 12.92 -13.90
CA ASN A 141 -21.28 12.31 -14.58
C ASN A 141 -21.32 12.60 -16.09
N SER A 142 -20.25 13.14 -16.67
CA SER A 142 -20.18 13.51 -18.07
C SER A 142 -19.09 12.77 -18.80
N GLY A 143 -19.47 11.91 -19.76
CA GLY A 143 -18.55 11.21 -20.65
C GLY A 143 -17.74 12.14 -21.58
N SER A 144 -18.15 13.42 -21.71
CA SER A 144 -17.42 14.43 -22.47
C SER A 144 -16.27 15.08 -21.68
N LYS A 145 -16.12 14.74 -20.39
CA LYS A 145 -15.10 15.28 -19.48
C LYS A 145 -14.11 14.20 -19.12
N GLN A 146 -12.85 14.37 -19.49
CA GLN A 146 -11.78 13.49 -19.05
C GLN A 146 -11.23 13.97 -17.70
N VAL A 147 -11.17 13.07 -16.74
CA VAL A 147 -10.50 13.30 -15.45
C VAL A 147 -9.18 12.56 -15.47
N ARG A 148 -8.09 13.32 -15.45
CA ARG A 148 -6.74 12.77 -15.44
C ARG A 148 -6.10 12.93 -14.07
N VAL A 149 -5.54 11.85 -13.55
CA VAL A 149 -4.85 11.80 -12.25
C VAL A 149 -3.45 11.26 -12.46
N THR A 150 -2.42 12.04 -12.14
CA THR A 150 -1.03 11.68 -12.42
C THR A 150 -0.14 11.96 -11.21
N GLY A 151 0.65 10.97 -10.78
CA GLY A 151 1.62 11.14 -9.68
C GLY A 151 2.73 12.13 -10.06
N GLY A 152 3.49 11.84 -11.11
CA GLY A 152 4.53 12.72 -11.66
C GLY A 152 4.35 12.96 -13.15
N PHE A 153 4.31 14.21 -13.59
CA PHE A 153 4.13 14.59 -14.99
C PHE A 153 5.31 15.44 -15.51
N ILE A 154 5.87 15.03 -16.65
CA ILE A 154 6.94 15.76 -17.33
C ILE A 154 6.58 15.94 -18.80
N LEU A 155 6.60 17.19 -19.28
CA LEU A 155 6.54 17.51 -20.70
C LEU A 155 7.92 17.98 -21.19
N LEU A 156 8.62 17.11 -21.91
CA LEU A 156 9.88 17.43 -22.56
C LEU A 156 9.57 18.22 -23.84
N SER A 157 10.02 19.45 -23.88
CA SER A 157 9.74 20.32 -25.04
C SER A 157 10.92 21.24 -25.37
N ASP A 158 11.11 21.54 -26.64
CA ASP A 158 11.97 22.58 -27.15
C ASP A 158 11.25 23.41 -28.20
N VAL A 159 11.43 24.72 -28.14
CA VAL A 159 10.95 25.63 -29.19
C VAL A 159 11.90 25.62 -30.39
N ILE A 160 13.18 25.23 -30.21
CA ILE A 160 14.15 25.00 -31.27
C ILE A 160 14.87 23.68 -31.01
N PRO A 161 15.02 22.82 -32.05
CA PRO A 161 15.82 21.62 -31.94
C PRO A 161 17.24 21.94 -31.53
N THR A 162 17.72 21.26 -30.47
CA THR A 162 19.11 21.36 -30.03
C THR A 162 19.78 19.99 -30.16
N GLU A 163 21.10 19.96 -30.24
CA GLU A 163 21.86 18.71 -30.25
C GLU A 163 21.86 18.02 -28.87
N ASP A 164 21.46 18.74 -27.83
CA ASP A 164 21.48 18.26 -26.46
C ASP A 164 20.33 17.25 -26.20
N THR A 165 20.65 16.14 -25.57
CA THR A 165 19.64 15.15 -25.12
C THR A 165 18.94 15.64 -23.86
N LYS A 166 17.60 15.65 -23.86
CA LYS A 166 16.80 15.94 -22.68
C LYS A 166 16.52 14.69 -21.90
N THR A 167 16.56 14.78 -20.58
CA THR A 167 16.20 13.67 -19.71
C THR A 167 14.94 13.98 -18.91
N GLY A 168 14.10 12.96 -18.75
CA GLY A 168 12.94 12.98 -17.88
C GLY A 168 12.97 11.82 -16.89
N GLU A 169 12.83 12.11 -15.60
CA GLU A 169 12.78 11.10 -14.53
C GLU A 169 11.51 11.30 -13.70
N ALA A 170 10.61 10.33 -13.76
CA ALA A 170 9.36 10.32 -12.99
C ALA A 170 9.20 8.98 -12.27
N ASN A 171 10.00 8.78 -11.22
CA ASN A 171 10.12 7.52 -10.50
C ASN A 171 9.44 7.60 -9.12
N PHE A 172 9.04 6.44 -8.56
CA PHE A 172 8.52 6.30 -7.19
C PHE A 172 7.29 7.17 -6.90
N ASN A 173 6.51 7.53 -7.91
CA ASN A 173 5.30 8.29 -7.69
C ASN A 173 4.13 7.35 -7.33
N THR A 174 3.21 7.83 -6.50
CA THR A 174 2.07 7.05 -6.01
C THR A 174 0.76 7.76 -6.30
N VAL A 175 -0.19 7.03 -6.87
CA VAL A 175 -1.58 7.46 -7.00
C VAL A 175 -2.46 6.48 -6.25
N THR A 176 -3.20 6.98 -5.25
CA THR A 176 -4.21 6.21 -4.53
C THR A 176 -5.57 6.82 -4.81
N MET A 177 -6.48 6.03 -5.37
CA MET A 177 -7.86 6.44 -5.66
C MET A 177 -8.84 5.53 -4.92
N SER A 178 -9.87 6.12 -4.31
CA SER A 178 -10.89 5.37 -3.59
C SER A 178 -12.27 6.00 -3.71
N GLY A 179 -13.31 5.16 -3.81
CA GLY A 179 -14.71 5.59 -3.76
C GLY A 179 -15.09 6.61 -4.84
N SER A 180 -14.41 6.63 -5.97
CA SER A 180 -14.62 7.63 -7.02
C SER A 180 -15.47 7.08 -8.18
N HIS A 181 -16.29 7.96 -8.80
CA HIS A 181 -17.18 7.60 -9.91
C HIS A 181 -16.91 8.54 -11.08
N LEU A 182 -16.22 8.08 -12.12
CA LEU A 182 -15.75 8.88 -13.24
C LEU A 182 -16.18 8.27 -14.57
N GLU A 183 -16.90 9.03 -15.41
CA GLU A 183 -17.33 8.55 -16.73
C GLU A 183 -16.16 8.38 -17.71
N ASN A 184 -15.13 9.20 -17.61
CA ASN A 184 -13.94 9.09 -18.45
C ASN A 184 -12.70 9.42 -17.60
N ALA A 185 -11.88 8.40 -17.31
CA ALA A 185 -10.75 8.50 -16.41
C ALA A 185 -9.43 8.14 -17.08
N GLU A 186 -8.38 8.89 -16.71
CA GLU A 186 -6.98 8.54 -16.98
C GLU A 186 -6.20 8.61 -15.66
N VAL A 187 -5.64 7.47 -15.24
CA VAL A 187 -4.97 7.35 -13.93
C VAL A 187 -3.56 6.78 -14.13
N LEU A 188 -2.57 7.60 -13.85
CA LEU A 188 -1.17 7.32 -14.15
C LEU A 188 -0.28 7.53 -12.91
N GLY A 189 0.58 6.55 -12.60
CA GLY A 189 1.62 6.75 -11.58
C GLY A 189 2.63 7.80 -12.04
N ALA A 190 3.05 7.72 -13.30
CA ALA A 190 3.88 8.73 -13.96
C ALA A 190 3.52 8.87 -15.43
N ASP A 191 3.78 10.07 -15.98
CA ASP A 191 3.64 10.33 -17.42
C ASP A 191 4.73 11.27 -17.93
N ILE A 192 5.46 10.82 -18.95
CA ILE A 192 6.50 11.61 -19.59
C ILE A 192 6.17 11.73 -21.06
N GLN A 193 5.87 12.94 -21.50
CA GLN A 193 5.48 13.27 -22.86
C GLN A 193 6.55 14.11 -23.56
N THR A 194 6.51 14.10 -24.90
CA THR A 194 7.27 15.00 -25.76
C THR A 194 6.31 15.92 -26.49
N ASP A 195 6.65 17.21 -26.58
CA ASP A 195 5.94 18.16 -27.43
C ASP A 195 6.65 18.17 -28.81
N GLU A 196 6.11 17.44 -29.77
CA GLU A 196 6.55 17.51 -31.15
C GLU A 196 6.16 18.88 -31.74
N TYR A 197 7.13 19.70 -31.98
CA TYR A 197 6.91 20.91 -32.76
C TYR A 197 6.59 20.53 -34.21
N ARG A 198 5.33 20.52 -34.58
CA ARG A 198 4.91 20.47 -35.98
C ARG A 198 5.23 21.80 -36.64
N THR A 199 6.39 21.90 -37.29
CA THR A 199 6.64 23.02 -38.20
C THR A 199 5.74 22.84 -39.42
N THR A 200 5.02 23.88 -39.79
CA THR A 200 4.24 23.97 -41.02
C THR A 200 5.12 23.87 -42.30
N SER A 201 6.42 23.72 -42.17
CA SER A 201 7.43 23.68 -43.25
C SER A 201 8.16 22.32 -43.40
N GLY A 202 7.72 21.24 -42.77
CA GLY A 202 8.20 19.88 -43.10
C GLY A 202 9.61 19.50 -42.62
N TRP A 203 10.25 20.25 -41.76
CA TRP A 203 11.55 19.92 -41.16
C TRP A 203 11.38 19.60 -39.67
N GLY A 204 10.78 18.44 -39.39
CA GLY A 204 10.76 17.89 -38.04
C GLY A 204 12.12 17.24 -37.75
N GLN A 205 12.96 17.88 -36.94
CA GLN A 205 14.01 17.15 -36.23
C GLN A 205 13.39 16.57 -34.97
N ASN A 206 13.51 15.27 -34.80
CA ASN A 206 13.05 14.59 -33.60
C ASN A 206 13.81 15.14 -32.39
N LEU A 207 13.09 15.47 -31.32
CA LEU A 207 13.68 15.83 -30.05
C LEU A 207 14.52 14.66 -29.54
N LYS A 208 15.83 14.87 -29.31
CA LYS A 208 16.64 13.84 -28.64
C LYS A 208 16.25 13.82 -27.18
N ALA A 209 15.57 12.77 -26.76
CA ALA A 209 15.08 12.63 -25.39
C ALA A 209 15.31 11.20 -24.86
N SER A 210 15.52 11.09 -23.56
CA SER A 210 15.45 9.83 -22.81
C SER A 210 14.54 9.99 -21.58
N ALA A 211 13.86 8.92 -21.21
CA ALA A 211 12.91 8.94 -20.11
C ALA A 211 13.09 7.74 -19.17
N THR A 212 12.87 7.97 -17.88
CA THR A 212 12.84 6.92 -16.86
C THR A 212 11.60 7.10 -15.99
N ALA A 213 10.72 6.11 -15.99
CA ALA A 213 9.48 6.12 -15.19
C ALA A 213 9.32 4.77 -14.47
N ASN A 214 10.11 4.57 -13.43
CA ASN A 214 10.23 3.30 -12.73
C ASN A 214 9.61 3.33 -11.33
N GLU A 215 9.19 2.15 -10.85
CA GLU A 215 8.74 1.93 -9.47
C GLU A 215 7.58 2.86 -9.06
N ASN A 216 6.73 3.25 -10.02
CA ASN A 216 5.53 4.00 -9.74
C ASN A 216 4.38 3.05 -9.36
N SER A 217 3.47 3.51 -8.51
CA SER A 217 2.35 2.72 -8.00
C SER A 217 1.02 3.43 -8.23
N VAL A 218 0.05 2.70 -8.79
CA VAL A 218 -1.35 3.10 -8.92
C VAL A 218 -2.22 2.11 -8.17
N LYS A 219 -2.93 2.58 -7.17
CA LYS A 219 -3.90 1.79 -6.41
C LYS A 219 -5.28 2.40 -6.54
N VAL A 220 -6.22 1.65 -7.10
CA VAL A 220 -7.63 2.06 -7.23
C VAL A 220 -8.50 1.09 -6.46
N THR A 221 -9.30 1.61 -5.53
CA THR A 221 -10.20 0.80 -4.71
C THR A 221 -11.63 1.32 -4.76
N GLN A 222 -12.61 0.41 -4.74
CA GLN A 222 -14.04 0.72 -4.61
C GLN A 222 -14.49 1.88 -5.52
N SER A 223 -14.03 1.89 -6.77
CA SER A 223 -14.26 2.97 -7.72
C SER A 223 -14.95 2.48 -8.98
N GLU A 224 -15.64 3.40 -9.64
CA GLU A 224 -16.44 3.11 -10.83
C GLU A 224 -16.05 4.03 -11.98
N PHE A 225 -15.87 3.44 -13.17
CA PHE A 225 -15.53 4.15 -14.38
C PHE A 225 -16.50 3.83 -15.50
N GLY A 226 -16.87 4.81 -16.32
CA GLY A 226 -17.45 4.57 -17.61
C GLY A 226 -16.37 3.99 -18.54
N THR A 227 -15.34 4.76 -18.83
CA THR A 227 -14.12 4.32 -19.53
C THR A 227 -12.88 4.70 -18.72
N ALA A 228 -11.81 3.89 -18.83
CA ALA A 228 -10.58 4.15 -18.10
C ALA A 228 -9.32 3.83 -18.92
N TYR A 229 -8.32 4.67 -18.78
CA TYR A 229 -6.93 4.35 -19.07
C TYR A 229 -6.15 4.38 -17.75
N ILE A 230 -5.67 3.22 -17.29
CA ILE A 230 -4.96 3.10 -16.00
C ILE A 230 -3.60 2.50 -16.27
N ALA A 231 -2.53 3.21 -15.89
CA ALA A 231 -1.17 2.72 -16.08
C ALA A 231 -0.26 3.02 -14.89
N GLY A 232 0.62 2.08 -14.56
CA GLY A 232 1.67 2.30 -13.57
C GLY A 232 2.58 3.46 -13.98
N ALA A 233 2.97 3.49 -15.26
CA ALA A 233 3.60 4.65 -15.88
C ALA A 233 3.42 4.62 -17.39
N SER A 234 3.53 5.78 -18.04
CA SER A 234 3.43 5.94 -19.49
C SER A 234 4.46 6.94 -20.01
N THR A 235 5.01 6.67 -21.20
CA THR A 235 5.85 7.64 -21.91
C THR A 235 5.78 7.45 -23.42
N GLU A 236 5.89 8.55 -24.14
CA GLU A 236 5.99 8.60 -25.60
C GLU A 236 7.43 8.79 -26.09
N VAL A 237 8.39 8.88 -25.17
CA VAL A 237 9.82 9.11 -25.48
C VAL A 237 10.42 7.88 -26.17
N GLU A 238 11.17 8.06 -27.26
CA GLU A 238 11.75 6.95 -28.04
C GLU A 238 12.75 6.10 -27.23
N THR A 239 13.56 6.72 -26.39
CA THR A 239 14.48 6.01 -25.50
C THR A 239 13.96 6.08 -24.08
N ALA A 240 13.21 5.05 -23.68
CA ALA A 240 12.53 5.05 -22.40
C ALA A 240 12.72 3.75 -21.63
N THR A 241 12.72 3.86 -20.29
CA THR A 241 12.71 2.74 -19.35
C THR A 241 11.52 2.93 -18.41
N VAL A 242 10.57 1.98 -18.47
CA VAL A 242 9.30 2.01 -17.69
C VAL A 242 9.17 0.67 -16.96
N ASN A 243 9.94 0.53 -15.88
CA ASN A 243 10.14 -0.75 -15.22
C ASN A 243 9.62 -0.78 -13.79
N LYS A 244 9.21 -1.98 -13.34
CA LYS A 244 8.80 -2.26 -11.96
C LYS A 244 7.64 -1.39 -11.46
N ASN A 245 6.79 -0.93 -12.36
CA ASN A 245 5.59 -0.19 -11.98
C ASN A 245 4.48 -1.14 -11.58
N SER A 246 3.58 -0.71 -10.71
CA SER A 246 2.47 -1.51 -10.22
C SER A 246 1.11 -0.83 -10.41
N VAL A 247 0.12 -1.63 -10.81
CA VAL A 247 -1.30 -1.25 -10.86
C VAL A 247 -2.08 -2.27 -10.03
N LEU A 248 -2.79 -1.80 -9.02
CA LEU A 248 -3.71 -2.61 -8.22
C LEU A 248 -5.13 -2.07 -8.36
N LEU A 249 -6.05 -2.90 -8.81
CA LEU A 249 -7.49 -2.63 -8.86
C LEU A 249 -8.22 -3.58 -7.90
N ASP A 250 -8.92 -3.04 -6.91
CA ASP A 250 -9.67 -3.81 -5.93
C ASP A 250 -11.07 -3.22 -5.72
N GLY A 251 -12.10 -3.98 -6.07
CA GLY A 251 -13.48 -3.50 -6.03
C GLY A 251 -13.80 -2.45 -7.10
N VAL A 252 -13.17 -2.54 -8.28
CA VAL A 252 -13.33 -1.60 -9.38
C VAL A 252 -14.37 -2.08 -10.39
N THR A 253 -15.23 -1.16 -10.82
CA THR A 253 -16.21 -1.42 -11.88
C THR A 253 -15.93 -0.56 -13.11
N ILE A 254 -15.83 -1.16 -14.33
CA ILE A 254 -15.74 -0.46 -15.60
C ILE A 254 -16.99 -0.79 -16.43
N LYS A 255 -17.82 0.23 -16.71
CA LYS A 255 -19.22 0.03 -17.19
C LYS A 255 -19.42 0.15 -18.69
N ASN A 256 -18.66 1.00 -19.37
CA ASN A 256 -18.95 1.30 -20.77
C ASN A 256 -18.29 0.34 -21.76
N GLY A 257 -19.01 0.05 -22.84
CA GLY A 257 -18.51 -0.72 -23.96
C GLY A 257 -17.47 -0.02 -24.86
N LEU A 258 -16.95 1.16 -24.47
CA LEU A 258 -15.80 1.78 -25.13
C LEU A 258 -14.51 1.17 -24.58
N THR A 259 -13.47 1.10 -25.42
CA THR A 259 -12.22 0.45 -25.06
C THR A 259 -11.56 1.09 -23.84
N SER A 260 -11.34 0.31 -22.80
CA SER A 260 -10.58 0.70 -21.62
C SER A 260 -9.26 -0.07 -21.58
N PHE A 261 -8.22 0.56 -21.03
CA PHE A 261 -6.89 -0.01 -20.98
C PHE A 261 -6.37 -0.04 -19.55
N ILE A 262 -5.78 -1.17 -19.17
CA ILE A 262 -5.05 -1.35 -17.90
C ILE A 262 -3.65 -1.81 -18.27
N VAL A 263 -2.63 -1.05 -17.87
CA VAL A 263 -1.25 -1.25 -18.34
C VAL A 263 -0.27 -1.16 -17.16
N GLY A 264 0.54 -2.18 -16.95
CA GLY A 264 1.59 -2.15 -15.92
C GLY A 264 2.60 -1.03 -16.20
N GLY A 265 3.13 -0.99 -17.41
CA GLY A 265 4.04 0.06 -17.89
C GLY A 265 3.94 0.23 -19.41
N ASN A 266 3.92 1.48 -19.89
CA ASN A 266 3.85 1.82 -21.31
C ASN A 266 5.08 2.65 -21.71
N ALA A 267 6.03 2.03 -22.38
CA ALA A 267 7.24 2.68 -22.89
C ALA A 267 7.18 3.03 -24.39
N ASN A 268 6.06 2.76 -25.05
CA ASN A 268 5.81 2.92 -26.49
C ASN A 268 6.95 2.39 -27.39
N ASN A 269 8.09 3.04 -27.43
CA ASN A 269 9.28 2.66 -28.22
C ASN A 269 10.48 2.21 -27.36
N GLY A 270 10.32 2.04 -26.05
CA GLY A 270 11.36 1.73 -25.09
C GLY A 270 11.20 0.36 -24.42
N GLU A 271 11.71 0.25 -23.20
CA GLU A 271 11.63 -0.93 -22.34
C GLU A 271 10.53 -0.79 -21.29
N ALA A 272 9.66 -1.82 -21.18
CA ALA A 272 8.59 -1.92 -20.17
C ALA A 272 8.67 -3.29 -19.47
N SER A 273 9.55 -3.41 -18.49
CA SER A 273 9.91 -4.70 -17.88
C SER A 273 9.62 -4.75 -16.37
N GLY A 274 9.30 -5.95 -15.86
CA GLY A 274 9.07 -6.17 -14.42
C GLY A 274 7.85 -5.45 -13.85
N ASN A 275 6.90 -5.01 -14.68
CA ASN A 275 5.70 -4.32 -14.24
C ASN A 275 4.63 -5.33 -13.77
N THR A 276 3.79 -4.93 -12.85
CA THR A 276 2.72 -5.76 -12.29
C THR A 276 1.36 -5.11 -12.47
N VAL A 277 0.39 -5.89 -12.92
CA VAL A 277 -1.05 -5.55 -12.91
C VAL A 277 -1.77 -6.58 -12.06
N GLU A 278 -2.40 -6.16 -10.98
CA GLU A 278 -3.20 -7.00 -10.10
C GLU A 278 -4.64 -6.49 -10.08
N ILE A 279 -5.60 -7.39 -10.29
CA ILE A 279 -7.03 -7.08 -10.32
C ILE A 279 -7.75 -8.10 -9.45
N LYS A 280 -8.60 -7.63 -8.54
CA LYS A 280 -9.43 -8.49 -7.69
C LYS A 280 -10.74 -7.81 -7.32
N ASN A 281 -11.75 -8.61 -6.95
CA ASN A 281 -13.07 -8.14 -6.51
C ASN A 281 -13.70 -7.12 -7.48
N SER A 282 -13.48 -7.28 -8.80
CA SER A 282 -13.76 -6.24 -9.79
C SER A 282 -14.68 -6.74 -10.91
N GLN A 283 -15.41 -5.81 -11.54
CA GLN A 283 -16.35 -6.13 -12.60
C GLN A 283 -16.13 -5.26 -13.85
N PHE A 284 -16.00 -5.87 -15.01
CA PHE A 284 -15.69 -5.16 -16.25
C PHE A 284 -16.70 -5.41 -17.36
N ALA A 285 -16.95 -4.38 -18.16
CA ALA A 285 -17.58 -4.51 -19.47
C ALA A 285 -16.65 -5.20 -20.47
N ASN A 286 -17.21 -5.66 -21.59
CA ASN A 286 -16.55 -6.54 -22.58
C ASN A 286 -15.42 -5.92 -23.40
N ASN A 287 -15.00 -4.69 -23.17
CA ASN A 287 -14.01 -4.01 -24.01
C ASN A 287 -12.75 -3.56 -23.22
N VAL A 288 -12.38 -4.32 -22.21
CA VAL A 288 -11.17 -4.04 -21.44
C VAL A 288 -9.98 -4.78 -22.04
N THR A 289 -8.89 -4.06 -22.21
CA THR A 289 -7.60 -4.55 -22.67
C THR A 289 -6.58 -4.44 -21.55
N ILE A 290 -5.83 -5.52 -21.29
CA ILE A 290 -4.82 -5.57 -20.24
C ILE A 290 -3.45 -5.86 -20.87
N TYR A 291 -2.45 -5.04 -20.50
CA TYR A 291 -1.04 -5.26 -20.83
C TYR A 291 -0.22 -5.31 -19.53
N GLY A 292 0.58 -6.36 -19.35
CA GLY A 292 1.62 -6.37 -18.31
C GLY A 292 2.67 -5.28 -18.58
N GLY A 293 3.16 -5.23 -19.82
CA GLY A 293 4.04 -4.19 -20.32
C GLY A 293 3.83 -3.93 -21.81
N LYS A 294 4.01 -2.68 -22.23
CA LYS A 294 3.94 -2.26 -23.62
C LYS A 294 5.20 -1.48 -23.99
N GLY A 295 6.02 -2.03 -24.90
CA GLY A 295 7.29 -1.44 -25.32
C GLY A 295 8.01 -2.35 -26.31
N VAL A 296 9.04 -1.86 -26.98
CA VAL A 296 9.88 -2.68 -27.88
C VAL A 296 10.46 -3.90 -27.14
N THR A 297 10.84 -3.70 -25.87
CA THR A 297 11.19 -4.76 -24.92
C THR A 297 10.15 -4.76 -23.80
N ALA A 298 9.41 -5.86 -23.63
CA ALA A 298 8.38 -6.00 -22.60
C ALA A 298 8.52 -7.37 -21.92
N THR A 299 9.38 -7.44 -20.90
CA THR A 299 9.83 -8.69 -20.27
C THR A 299 9.55 -8.73 -18.77
N ASN A 300 9.41 -9.96 -18.23
CA ASN A 300 9.24 -10.19 -16.80
C ASN A 300 8.05 -9.42 -16.17
N ASN A 301 7.05 -9.08 -16.95
CA ASN A 301 5.83 -8.47 -16.46
C ASN A 301 4.89 -9.51 -15.87
N HIS A 302 4.08 -9.12 -14.88
CA HIS A 302 3.15 -10.01 -14.21
C HIS A 302 1.74 -9.45 -14.27
N VAL A 303 0.80 -10.24 -14.83
CA VAL A 303 -0.63 -9.95 -14.78
C VAL A 303 -1.31 -10.94 -13.85
N ILE A 304 -2.02 -10.46 -12.86
CA ILE A 304 -2.72 -11.23 -11.83
C ILE A 304 -4.21 -10.90 -11.93
N ILE A 305 -5.01 -11.86 -12.34
CA ILE A 305 -6.47 -11.81 -12.25
C ILE A 305 -6.86 -12.63 -11.02
N GLY A 306 -7.04 -11.95 -9.91
CA GLY A 306 -7.34 -12.52 -8.62
C GLY A 306 -8.77 -13.04 -8.50
N GLU A 307 -9.21 -13.25 -7.28
CA GLU A 307 -10.55 -13.75 -6.97
C GLU A 307 -11.64 -12.70 -7.27
N ASN A 308 -12.87 -13.19 -7.53
CA ASN A 308 -14.06 -12.36 -7.72
C ASN A 308 -13.93 -11.31 -8.84
N VAL A 309 -13.20 -11.63 -9.90
CA VAL A 309 -13.15 -10.78 -11.10
C VAL A 309 -14.09 -11.34 -12.16
N THR A 310 -15.13 -10.57 -12.49
CA THR A 310 -16.23 -11.02 -13.34
C THR A 310 -16.59 -9.98 -14.39
N SER A 311 -17.42 -10.34 -15.35
CA SER A 311 -18.13 -9.36 -16.18
C SER A 311 -19.29 -8.73 -15.40
N LEU A 312 -19.86 -7.64 -15.94
CA LEU A 312 -20.92 -6.86 -15.28
C LEU A 312 -22.19 -7.68 -14.97
N ASP A 313 -22.44 -8.75 -15.65
CA ASP A 313 -23.56 -9.68 -15.41
C ASP A 313 -23.25 -10.73 -14.32
N GLY A 314 -22.07 -10.65 -13.72
CA GLY A 314 -21.58 -11.60 -12.72
C GLY A 314 -21.05 -12.90 -13.31
N GLY A 315 -21.03 -13.03 -14.64
CA GLY A 315 -20.49 -14.18 -15.33
C GLY A 315 -18.96 -14.14 -15.46
N ARG A 316 -18.42 -15.05 -16.27
CA ARG A 316 -17.00 -15.12 -16.59
C ARG A 316 -16.49 -13.76 -17.08
N LEU A 317 -15.32 -13.32 -16.58
CA LEU A 317 -14.67 -12.11 -17.10
C LEU A 317 -14.40 -12.20 -18.59
N PHE A 318 -14.85 -11.23 -19.36
CA PHE A 318 -14.53 -11.10 -20.77
C PHE A 318 -13.58 -9.93 -21.01
N LEU A 319 -12.44 -10.22 -21.66
CA LEU A 319 -11.43 -9.24 -22.05
C LEU A 319 -11.30 -9.15 -23.56
N GLN A 320 -11.10 -7.94 -24.08
CA GLN A 320 -10.78 -7.74 -25.49
C GLN A 320 -9.40 -8.30 -25.81
N THR A 321 -8.43 -8.06 -24.95
CA THR A 321 -7.04 -8.47 -25.13
C THR A 321 -6.37 -8.66 -23.76
N LEU A 322 -5.56 -9.71 -23.65
CA LEU A 322 -4.76 -10.02 -22.48
C LEU A 322 -3.32 -10.34 -22.91
N TYR A 323 -2.40 -9.40 -22.70
CA TYR A 323 -1.02 -9.52 -23.14
C TYR A 323 -0.04 -9.35 -21.96
N GLY A 324 0.91 -10.28 -21.82
CA GLY A 324 2.02 -10.18 -20.87
C GLY A 324 3.00 -9.09 -21.28
N GLY A 325 3.35 -9.08 -22.57
CA GLY A 325 4.18 -8.05 -23.19
C GLY A 325 3.73 -7.79 -24.61
N TRP A 326 3.76 -6.55 -25.05
CA TRP A 326 3.42 -6.18 -26.42
C TRP A 326 4.41 -5.16 -27.01
N ASN A 327 5.00 -5.53 -28.15
CA ASN A 327 6.03 -4.73 -28.84
C ASN A 327 5.50 -3.85 -29.99
N GLY A 328 4.18 -3.70 -30.11
CA GLY A 328 3.57 -2.91 -31.17
C GLY A 328 3.32 -3.68 -32.50
N GLN A 329 3.72 -4.94 -32.57
CA GLN A 329 3.58 -5.76 -33.76
C GLN A 329 2.69 -6.98 -33.49
N PHE A 330 1.63 -7.16 -34.26
CA PHE A 330 0.71 -8.31 -34.10
C PHE A 330 1.28 -9.64 -34.62
N SER A 331 2.29 -9.63 -35.50
CA SER A 331 2.78 -10.81 -36.19
C SER A 331 3.98 -11.52 -35.56
N ASN A 332 4.66 -10.91 -34.59
CA ASN A 332 5.85 -11.46 -33.93
C ASN A 332 5.93 -10.99 -32.49
N ILE A 333 4.95 -11.37 -31.65
CA ILE A 333 5.07 -11.13 -30.21
C ILE A 333 6.10 -12.13 -29.69
N PRO A 334 7.21 -11.69 -29.09
CA PRO A 334 8.23 -12.61 -28.60
C PRO A 334 7.68 -13.54 -27.54
N VAL A 335 8.00 -14.83 -27.61
CA VAL A 335 7.63 -15.85 -26.64
C VAL A 335 8.71 -16.11 -25.59
N ASP A 336 9.78 -15.31 -25.61
CA ASP A 336 10.94 -15.46 -24.74
C ASP A 336 11.10 -14.26 -23.82
N THR A 337 10.02 -13.88 -23.17
CA THR A 337 9.91 -12.61 -22.46
C THR A 337 9.83 -12.76 -20.93
N GLY A 338 9.66 -13.99 -20.41
CA GLY A 338 9.54 -14.25 -18.98
C GLY A 338 8.27 -13.64 -18.33
N ASN A 339 7.29 -13.21 -19.14
CA ASN A 339 6.05 -12.65 -18.60
C ASN A 339 5.17 -13.74 -17.97
N LYS A 340 4.53 -13.41 -16.85
CA LYS A 340 3.69 -14.32 -16.07
C LYS A 340 2.22 -13.90 -16.08
N LEU A 341 1.33 -14.88 -16.17
CA LEU A 341 -0.11 -14.75 -15.95
C LEU A 341 -0.53 -15.61 -14.76
N THR A 342 -1.16 -15.01 -13.77
CA THR A 342 -1.78 -15.72 -12.64
C THR A 342 -3.28 -15.52 -12.69
N LEU A 343 -4.05 -16.60 -12.61
CA LEU A 343 -5.52 -16.60 -12.67
C LEU A 343 -6.11 -17.29 -11.45
N ALA A 344 -6.94 -16.58 -10.68
CA ALA A 344 -7.81 -17.12 -9.63
C ALA A 344 -9.31 -17.01 -10.00
N SER A 345 -9.63 -16.39 -11.12
CA SER A 345 -11.00 -16.30 -11.69
C SER A 345 -11.01 -16.83 -13.10
N THR A 346 -12.19 -17.25 -13.60
CA THR A 346 -12.33 -17.70 -14.98
C THR A 346 -12.32 -16.51 -15.94
N VAL A 347 -11.47 -16.59 -16.95
CA VAL A 347 -11.26 -15.52 -17.93
C VAL A 347 -11.61 -16.00 -19.34
N HIS A 348 -12.32 -15.17 -20.07
CA HIS A 348 -12.52 -15.29 -21.51
C HIS A 348 -11.85 -14.08 -22.17
N THR A 349 -10.90 -14.29 -23.03
CA THR A 349 -10.26 -13.22 -23.79
C THR A 349 -10.37 -13.48 -25.30
N ARG A 350 -10.52 -12.42 -26.07
CA ARG A 350 -10.49 -12.53 -27.52
C ARG A 350 -9.09 -12.83 -28.04
N ASP A 351 -8.07 -12.17 -27.46
CA ASP A 351 -6.66 -12.35 -27.83
C ASP A 351 -5.79 -12.55 -26.60
N LEU A 352 -4.85 -13.50 -26.66
CA LEU A 352 -3.86 -13.81 -25.64
C LEU A 352 -2.47 -13.90 -26.26
N ALA A 353 -1.49 -13.18 -25.71
CA ALA A 353 -0.11 -13.31 -26.19
C ALA A 353 0.95 -12.80 -25.18
N GLY A 354 2.22 -13.17 -25.41
CA GLY A 354 3.37 -12.64 -24.71
C GLY A 354 3.54 -13.15 -23.28
N PHE A 355 2.97 -14.31 -22.93
CA PHE A 355 3.19 -14.99 -21.66
C PHE A 355 4.03 -16.26 -21.85
N GLN A 356 4.96 -16.52 -20.93
CA GLN A 356 5.68 -17.79 -20.80
C GLN A 356 5.25 -18.56 -19.58
N HIS A 357 4.92 -17.88 -18.50
CA HIS A 357 4.62 -18.49 -17.23
C HIS A 357 3.13 -18.33 -16.93
N TYR A 358 2.44 -19.45 -16.74
CA TYR A 358 1.04 -19.50 -16.38
C TYR A 358 0.92 -20.11 -15.00
N GLU A 359 0.11 -19.50 -14.14
CA GLU A 359 -0.22 -20.02 -12.83
C GLU A 359 -1.74 -19.98 -12.66
N PHE A 360 -2.31 -21.14 -12.39
CA PHE A 360 -3.74 -21.33 -12.18
C PHE A 360 -3.99 -21.58 -10.69
N LEU A 361 -4.66 -20.63 -10.02
CA LEU A 361 -5.11 -20.77 -8.65
C LEU A 361 -6.50 -21.37 -8.68
N VAL A 362 -6.60 -22.69 -8.44
CA VAL A 362 -7.86 -23.41 -8.54
C VAL A 362 -8.57 -23.45 -7.21
N SER A 363 -9.87 -23.25 -7.20
CA SER A 363 -10.74 -23.48 -6.05
C SER A 363 -11.65 -24.67 -6.31
N LYS A 364 -12.22 -25.22 -5.25
CA LYS A 364 -13.18 -26.32 -5.34
C LYS A 364 -14.33 -25.97 -6.28
N GLU A 365 -14.86 -24.76 -6.19
CA GLU A 365 -15.97 -24.27 -7.03
C GLU A 365 -15.59 -24.22 -8.52
N LEU A 366 -14.38 -23.77 -8.84
CA LEU A 366 -13.89 -23.71 -10.22
C LEU A 366 -13.75 -25.11 -10.84
N LEU A 367 -13.35 -26.09 -10.04
CA LEU A 367 -13.19 -27.48 -10.47
C LEU A 367 -14.52 -28.20 -10.65
N GLU A 368 -15.48 -28.00 -9.74
CA GLU A 368 -16.81 -28.62 -9.81
C GLU A 368 -17.57 -28.18 -11.07
N ASN A 369 -17.36 -26.94 -11.50
CA ASN A 369 -17.98 -26.40 -12.72
C ASN A 369 -17.37 -26.92 -14.03
N ASN A 370 -16.23 -27.60 -13.98
CA ASN A 370 -15.47 -28.17 -15.11
C ASN A 370 -15.36 -27.23 -16.33
N THR A 371 -15.16 -25.94 -16.06
CA THR A 371 -15.08 -24.90 -17.06
C THR A 371 -13.62 -24.46 -17.17
N ALA A 372 -13.11 -24.34 -18.41
CA ALA A 372 -11.74 -23.87 -18.62
C ALA A 372 -11.47 -22.55 -17.85
N MET A 373 -10.38 -22.48 -17.12
CA MET A 373 -10.02 -21.25 -16.39
C MET A 373 -9.71 -20.11 -17.35
N LEU A 374 -9.08 -20.40 -18.48
CA LEU A 374 -8.77 -19.45 -19.53
C LEU A 374 -9.40 -19.90 -20.85
N GLN A 375 -10.30 -19.11 -21.41
CA GLN A 375 -10.80 -19.28 -22.77
C GLN A 375 -10.23 -18.19 -23.69
N VAL A 376 -9.66 -18.61 -24.82
CA VAL A 376 -9.16 -17.73 -25.87
C VAL A 376 -10.05 -17.93 -27.10
N ALA A 377 -10.88 -16.92 -27.42
CA ALA A 377 -11.80 -17.01 -28.56
C ALA A 377 -11.06 -17.04 -29.90
N GLY A 378 -9.82 -16.55 -29.91
CA GLY A 378 -8.98 -16.47 -31.08
C GLY A 378 -9.46 -15.39 -32.02
N ASN A 379 -8.62 -14.42 -32.27
CA ASN A 379 -8.72 -13.64 -33.48
C ASN A 379 -8.08 -14.48 -34.61
N MET A 380 -8.40 -14.21 -35.85
CA MET A 380 -7.92 -14.97 -37.04
C MET A 380 -6.39 -15.10 -37.12
N TRP A 381 -5.64 -14.57 -36.17
CA TRP A 381 -4.21 -14.31 -36.28
C TRP A 381 -3.28 -15.04 -35.29
N SER A 382 -3.77 -15.60 -34.19
CA SER A 382 -2.82 -16.11 -33.17
C SER A 382 -3.39 -17.30 -32.40
N PRO A 383 -2.91 -18.54 -32.66
CA PRO A 383 -3.00 -19.61 -31.67
C PRO A 383 -2.23 -19.26 -30.41
N VAL A 384 -2.57 -19.88 -29.27
CA VAL A 384 -1.77 -19.75 -28.04
C VAL A 384 -0.42 -20.40 -28.29
N GLN A 385 0.65 -19.66 -28.05
CA GLN A 385 2.01 -20.11 -28.37
C GLN A 385 2.76 -20.54 -27.09
N PHE A 386 3.38 -21.72 -27.13
CA PHE A 386 4.22 -22.24 -26.06
C PHE A 386 5.65 -22.41 -26.56
N LYS A 387 6.61 -22.13 -25.70
CA LYS A 387 8.01 -22.44 -25.93
C LYS A 387 8.31 -23.79 -25.28
N LEU A 388 8.60 -24.80 -26.08
CA LEU A 388 8.72 -26.18 -25.61
C LEU A 388 10.15 -26.55 -25.14
N SER A 389 11.15 -25.72 -25.45
CA SER A 389 12.55 -26.06 -25.13
C SER A 389 13.45 -24.84 -24.90
N GLY A 390 14.61 -25.06 -24.25
CA GLY A 390 15.64 -24.03 -24.02
C GLY A 390 15.45 -23.22 -22.73
N GLU A 391 16.27 -22.18 -22.58
CA GLU A 391 16.09 -21.20 -21.48
C GLU A 391 14.76 -20.46 -21.66
N ASN A 392 14.09 -20.15 -20.56
CA ASN A 392 12.76 -19.51 -20.52
C ASN A 392 11.68 -20.29 -21.29
N HIS A 393 11.68 -21.62 -21.18
CA HIS A 393 10.56 -22.43 -21.70
C HIS A 393 9.27 -22.13 -20.92
N THR A 394 8.13 -22.45 -21.56
CA THR A 394 6.81 -22.24 -20.94
C THR A 394 6.70 -23.07 -19.66
N THR A 395 6.19 -22.46 -18.58
CA THR A 395 5.83 -23.13 -17.34
C THR A 395 4.34 -23.01 -17.07
N ILE A 396 3.76 -24.09 -16.56
CA ILE A 396 2.37 -24.11 -16.11
C ILE A 396 2.37 -24.60 -14.67
N ALA A 397 2.05 -23.71 -13.74
CA ALA A 397 1.90 -24.01 -12.32
C ALA A 397 0.41 -24.07 -11.97
N ILE A 398 0.08 -24.99 -11.07
CA ILE A 398 -1.26 -25.11 -10.51
C ILE A 398 -1.12 -25.06 -9.02
N ALA A 399 -1.82 -24.12 -8.41
CA ALA A 399 -1.92 -24.01 -6.96
C ALA A 399 -3.39 -23.95 -6.56
N GLY A 400 -3.72 -24.38 -5.36
CA GLY A 400 -5.08 -24.30 -4.86
C GLY A 400 -5.12 -24.51 -3.37
N THR A 401 -6.19 -24.02 -2.75
CA THR A 401 -6.55 -24.26 -1.37
C THR A 401 -7.84 -25.07 -1.36
N ASP A 402 -7.99 -25.99 -0.43
CA ASP A 402 -9.19 -26.81 -0.23
C ASP A 402 -9.58 -27.70 -1.43
N VAL A 403 -8.61 -28.10 -2.23
CA VAL A 403 -8.80 -28.93 -3.41
C VAL A 403 -8.05 -30.25 -3.21
N SER A 404 -8.78 -31.37 -3.36
CA SER A 404 -8.18 -32.70 -3.46
C SER A 404 -8.44 -33.27 -4.84
N PHE A 405 -7.41 -33.76 -5.49
CA PHE A 405 -7.52 -34.46 -6.77
C PHE A 405 -7.44 -35.96 -6.57
N LYS A 406 -7.94 -36.71 -7.52
CA LYS A 406 -7.82 -38.16 -7.57
C LYS A 406 -7.11 -38.57 -8.85
N ILE A 407 -6.38 -39.65 -8.81
CA ILE A 407 -5.78 -40.23 -10.01
C ILE A 407 -6.84 -40.43 -11.08
N GLY A 408 -6.60 -39.87 -12.25
CA GLY A 408 -7.51 -39.89 -13.38
C GLY A 408 -8.37 -38.62 -13.54
N ASP A 409 -8.40 -37.74 -12.54
CA ASP A 409 -9.07 -36.45 -12.66
C ASP A 409 -8.42 -35.63 -13.76
N SER A 410 -9.24 -34.89 -14.51
CA SER A 410 -8.79 -34.06 -15.62
C SER A 410 -9.55 -32.75 -15.64
N TYR A 411 -8.84 -31.63 -15.67
CA TYR A 411 -9.40 -30.28 -15.66
C TYR A 411 -8.82 -29.45 -16.77
N THR A 412 -9.71 -28.76 -17.52
CA THR A 412 -9.29 -27.89 -18.59
C THR A 412 -8.75 -26.58 -18.06
N LEU A 413 -7.48 -26.31 -18.32
CA LEU A 413 -6.80 -25.07 -17.93
C LEU A 413 -7.02 -23.98 -18.98
N ILE A 414 -6.72 -24.30 -20.24
CA ILE A 414 -6.81 -23.37 -21.37
C ILE A 414 -7.64 -24.01 -22.48
N GLN A 415 -8.61 -23.25 -22.97
CA GLN A 415 -9.33 -23.55 -24.21
C GLN A 415 -9.02 -22.47 -25.25
N SER A 416 -8.57 -22.85 -26.44
CA SER A 416 -8.19 -21.94 -27.52
C SER A 416 -8.87 -22.32 -28.82
N ALA A 417 -9.70 -21.43 -29.36
CA ALA A 417 -10.41 -21.68 -30.62
C ALA A 417 -9.45 -21.85 -31.83
N ASN A 418 -8.24 -21.32 -31.76
CA ASN A 418 -7.21 -21.47 -32.78
C ASN A 418 -6.16 -22.54 -32.44
N GLY A 419 -6.36 -23.26 -31.33
CA GLY A 419 -5.43 -24.26 -30.83
C GLY A 419 -4.13 -23.69 -30.29
N PHE A 420 -3.09 -24.53 -30.28
CA PHE A 420 -1.79 -24.24 -29.72
C PHE A 420 -0.68 -24.43 -30.73
N THR A 421 0.40 -23.66 -30.66
CA THR A 421 1.61 -23.82 -31.46
C THR A 421 2.86 -23.75 -30.62
N ASP A 422 3.96 -24.31 -31.11
CA ASP A 422 5.28 -24.11 -30.54
C ASP A 422 5.87 -22.74 -30.95
N GLU A 423 7.08 -22.45 -30.48
CA GLU A 423 7.86 -21.24 -30.81
C GLU A 423 8.15 -21.07 -32.32
N ASN A 424 8.03 -22.12 -33.09
CA ASN A 424 8.27 -22.14 -34.55
C ASN A 424 6.96 -22.04 -35.37
N GLY A 425 5.81 -21.94 -34.64
CA GLY A 425 4.47 -21.94 -35.29
C GLY A 425 3.97 -23.33 -35.70
N THR A 426 4.61 -24.42 -35.23
CA THR A 426 4.17 -25.77 -35.46
C THR A 426 2.97 -26.11 -34.58
N LYS A 427 1.90 -26.63 -35.12
CA LYS A 427 0.69 -26.99 -34.38
C LYS A 427 1.02 -28.06 -33.31
N ILE A 428 0.62 -27.80 -32.07
CA ILE A 428 0.65 -28.77 -30.97
C ILE A 428 -0.63 -29.60 -31.05
N THR A 429 -0.46 -30.93 -31.02
CA THR A 429 -1.54 -31.91 -31.06
C THR A 429 -1.49 -32.88 -29.89
N ALA A 430 -2.46 -33.73 -29.74
CA ALA A 430 -2.49 -34.77 -28.70
C ALA A 430 -1.23 -35.67 -28.67
N ASP A 431 -0.58 -35.86 -29.80
CA ASP A 431 0.65 -36.65 -29.93
C ASP A 431 1.93 -35.86 -29.55
N THR A 432 1.80 -34.55 -29.34
CA THR A 432 2.95 -33.68 -29.00
C THR A 432 3.34 -33.91 -27.52
N LYS A 433 4.56 -34.34 -27.28
CA LYS A 433 5.09 -34.45 -25.93
C LYS A 433 5.34 -33.08 -25.35
N LEU A 434 4.55 -32.70 -24.36
CA LEU A 434 4.70 -31.45 -23.61
C LEU A 434 5.73 -31.56 -22.46
N SER A 435 6.58 -32.63 -22.47
CA SER A 435 7.58 -32.90 -21.44
C SER A 435 8.67 -31.83 -21.27
N GLY A 436 8.72 -30.86 -22.18
CA GLY A 436 9.58 -29.68 -22.05
C GLY A 436 8.91 -28.55 -21.28
N ILE A 437 7.60 -28.60 -21.05
CA ILE A 437 6.88 -27.66 -20.22
C ILE A 437 7.09 -28.09 -18.77
N LYS A 438 7.82 -27.27 -17.98
CA LYS A 438 7.92 -27.54 -16.55
C LYS A 438 6.56 -27.33 -15.91
N SER A 439 6.09 -28.36 -15.25
CA SER A 439 4.91 -28.30 -14.41
C SER A 439 5.36 -28.32 -12.93
N ASP A 440 5.08 -27.27 -12.20
CA ASP A 440 5.22 -27.25 -10.77
C ASP A 440 3.81 -27.26 -10.17
N MET A 441 3.45 -28.37 -9.52
CA MET A 441 2.22 -28.47 -8.77
C MET A 441 2.53 -28.36 -7.30
N THR A 442 2.02 -27.33 -6.65
CA THR A 442 2.04 -27.21 -5.21
C THR A 442 0.60 -27.10 -4.74
N LEU A 443 -0.05 -28.22 -4.54
CA LEU A 443 -1.32 -28.26 -3.82
C LEU A 443 -1.02 -28.20 -2.33
N THR A 444 -1.46 -27.11 -1.74
CA THR A 444 -1.46 -26.92 -0.33
C THR A 444 -2.90 -26.93 0.15
N THR A 445 -3.38 -28.06 0.61
CA THR A 445 -4.70 -28.14 1.28
C THR A 445 -4.50 -27.84 2.75
N TYR A 446 -5.16 -26.80 3.24
CA TYR A 446 -5.25 -26.50 4.66
C TYR A 446 -6.62 -27.00 5.14
N SER A 447 -6.72 -28.23 5.61
CA SER A 447 -7.97 -28.80 6.13
C SER A 447 -8.12 -28.59 7.63
N SER A 448 -7.09 -28.04 8.30
CA SER A 448 -7.09 -27.80 9.75
C SER A 448 -6.24 -26.60 10.12
N LEU A 449 -6.23 -26.20 11.40
CA LEU A 449 -5.31 -25.18 11.93
C LEU A 449 -3.86 -25.55 11.66
N VAL A 450 -3.59 -26.81 11.55
CA VAL A 450 -2.29 -27.37 11.23
C VAL A 450 -2.41 -28.02 9.87
N ARG A 451 -1.45 -27.69 8.99
CA ARG A 451 -1.27 -28.48 7.79
C ARG A 451 -0.83 -29.87 8.19
N THR A 452 -1.76 -30.78 8.34
CA THR A 452 -1.43 -32.19 8.26
C THR A 452 -1.34 -32.53 6.79
N HIS A 453 -0.16 -32.87 6.38
CA HIS A 453 -0.06 -33.86 5.35
C HIS A 453 -0.70 -35.15 5.94
N THR A 454 -1.98 -35.34 5.67
CA THR A 454 -2.58 -36.64 5.90
C THR A 454 -1.76 -37.63 5.09
N ASP A 455 -0.91 -38.32 5.78
CA ASP A 455 -0.19 -39.49 5.38
C ASP A 455 0.82 -39.42 4.25
N THR A 456 0.75 -38.39 3.38
CA THR A 456 1.69 -38.22 2.27
C THR A 456 1.67 -36.79 1.76
N LEU A 457 2.85 -36.22 1.51
CA LEU A 457 3.00 -35.19 0.50
C LEU A 457 2.66 -35.88 -0.83
N LEU A 458 1.39 -35.89 -1.17
CA LEU A 458 0.95 -36.23 -2.49
C LEU A 458 1.37 -35.09 -3.40
N ALA A 459 2.61 -35.11 -3.89
CA ALA A 459 2.92 -34.44 -5.11
C ALA A 459 2.15 -35.21 -6.18
N GLU A 460 0.96 -34.73 -6.49
CA GLU A 460 0.22 -35.27 -7.60
C GLU A 460 1.03 -34.95 -8.85
N GLU A 461 1.61 -36.00 -9.44
CA GLU A 461 2.14 -35.86 -10.79
C GLU A 461 0.97 -35.66 -11.73
N TYR A 462 0.95 -34.56 -12.41
CA TYR A 462 0.01 -34.36 -13.50
C TYR A 462 0.74 -34.28 -14.84
N GLU A 463 0.07 -34.77 -15.82
CA GLU A 463 0.45 -34.69 -17.20
C GLU A 463 -0.40 -33.58 -17.87
N LEU A 464 0.26 -32.75 -18.67
CA LEU A 464 -0.43 -31.80 -19.52
C LEU A 464 -0.87 -32.48 -20.82
N VAL A 465 -2.15 -32.47 -21.06
CA VAL A 465 -2.76 -33.16 -22.19
C VAL A 465 -3.45 -32.17 -23.12
N VAL A 466 -3.13 -32.22 -24.40
CA VAL A 466 -3.85 -31.50 -25.43
C VAL A 466 -4.95 -32.42 -25.99
N SER A 467 -6.15 -31.90 -26.18
CA SER A 467 -7.26 -32.62 -26.76
C SER A 467 -6.98 -33.07 -28.23
N GLU A 468 -7.74 -34.07 -28.71
CA GLU A 468 -7.58 -34.57 -30.09
C GLU A 468 -7.80 -33.50 -31.17
N ASP A 469 -8.71 -32.55 -30.92
CA ASP A 469 -8.94 -31.41 -31.84
C ASP A 469 -7.83 -30.36 -31.73
N GLY A 470 -7.00 -30.42 -30.69
CA GLY A 470 -5.90 -29.49 -30.43
C GLY A 470 -6.36 -28.14 -29.89
N GLU A 471 -7.59 -28.06 -29.34
CA GLU A 471 -8.19 -26.80 -28.86
C GLU A 471 -8.22 -26.65 -27.35
N SER A 472 -7.97 -27.73 -26.59
CA SER A 472 -7.97 -27.69 -25.12
C SER A 472 -6.65 -28.20 -24.55
N LEU A 473 -6.13 -27.52 -23.55
CA LEU A 473 -5.04 -27.95 -22.71
C LEU A 473 -5.59 -28.26 -21.32
N SER A 474 -5.44 -29.50 -20.91
CA SER A 474 -5.90 -29.97 -19.59
C SER A 474 -4.75 -30.48 -18.76
N MET A 475 -4.86 -30.34 -17.45
CA MET A 475 -4.10 -31.18 -16.54
C MET A 475 -4.84 -32.50 -16.32
N LYS A 476 -4.10 -33.59 -16.22
CA LYS A 476 -4.60 -34.90 -15.84
C LYS A 476 -3.73 -35.47 -14.73
N VAL A 477 -4.34 -35.82 -13.61
CA VAL A 477 -3.63 -36.45 -12.49
C VAL A 477 -3.29 -37.89 -12.86
N VAL A 478 -1.99 -38.19 -12.92
CA VAL A 478 -1.51 -39.52 -13.41
C VAL A 478 -0.89 -40.33 -12.30
N ASN A 479 -0.39 -39.72 -11.26
CA ASN A 479 0.26 -40.40 -10.16
C ASN A 479 0.18 -39.61 -8.85
N GLU A 480 0.22 -40.33 -7.75
CA GLU A 480 0.43 -39.74 -6.42
C GLU A 480 1.83 -40.13 -5.98
N ILE A 481 2.71 -39.18 -5.80
CA ILE A 481 4.07 -39.45 -5.30
C ILE A 481 4.02 -39.33 -3.79
N ASP A 482 4.23 -40.47 -3.11
CA ASP A 482 4.48 -40.51 -1.68
C ASP A 482 5.90 -39.98 -1.40
N ASN A 483 6.00 -38.74 -0.94
CA ASN A 483 7.27 -38.13 -0.54
C ASN A 483 7.69 -38.48 0.89
N GLY A 484 7.06 -39.48 1.49
CA GLY A 484 7.35 -39.98 2.85
C GLY A 484 6.46 -39.34 3.92
N PRO A 485 6.72 -39.67 5.20
CA PRO A 485 5.94 -39.10 6.30
C PRO A 485 5.98 -37.59 6.23
N GLY A 486 4.81 -37.01 6.10
CA GLY A 486 4.61 -35.60 5.79
C GLY A 486 5.33 -34.70 6.76
N VAL A 487 5.89 -33.61 6.25
CA VAL A 487 6.34 -32.51 7.10
C VAL A 487 5.08 -31.81 7.60
N THR A 488 4.89 -31.78 8.91
CA THR A 488 3.81 -31.05 9.54
C THR A 488 4.20 -29.57 9.50
N GLU A 489 3.54 -28.78 8.66
CA GLU A 489 3.73 -27.34 8.60
C GLU A 489 2.48 -26.64 9.11
N ILE A 490 2.66 -25.52 9.80
CA ILE A 490 1.55 -24.72 10.32
C ILE A 490 0.88 -24.02 9.16
N ASN A 491 -0.44 -24.02 9.16
CA ASN A 491 -1.25 -23.23 8.23
C ASN A 491 -0.94 -21.74 8.40
N PRO A 492 -0.38 -21.04 7.37
CA PRO A 492 -0.08 -19.62 7.46
C PRO A 492 -1.32 -18.75 7.76
N GLU A 493 -2.53 -19.21 7.51
CA GLU A 493 -3.75 -18.47 7.87
C GLU A 493 -3.88 -18.32 9.38
N THR A 494 -3.23 -19.18 10.19
CA THR A 494 -3.18 -19.07 11.65
C THR A 494 -2.34 -17.88 12.14
N ASP A 495 -1.53 -17.27 11.27
CA ASP A 495 -0.80 -16.04 11.60
C ASP A 495 -1.76 -14.94 12.08
N ALA A 496 -3.01 -14.91 11.58
CA ALA A 496 -4.05 -13.98 12.03
C ALA A 496 -4.37 -14.13 13.53
N LEU A 497 -4.25 -15.32 14.11
CA LEU A 497 -4.43 -15.58 15.54
C LEU A 497 -3.32 -14.90 16.35
N MET A 498 -2.06 -15.08 15.92
CA MET A 498 -0.92 -14.45 16.59
C MET A 498 -0.96 -12.93 16.47
N GLU A 499 -1.32 -12.41 15.31
CA GLU A 499 -1.53 -10.96 15.11
C GLU A 499 -2.64 -10.41 16.00
N SER A 500 -3.73 -11.16 16.19
CA SER A 500 -4.79 -10.78 17.11
C SER A 500 -4.30 -10.70 18.57
N SER A 501 -3.54 -11.67 19.03
CA SER A 501 -2.93 -11.65 20.38
C SER A 501 -1.97 -10.46 20.51
N LEU A 502 -1.13 -10.23 19.51
CA LEU A 502 -0.14 -9.15 19.51
C LEU A 502 -0.80 -7.76 19.46
N SER A 503 -1.97 -7.64 18.82
CA SER A 503 -2.72 -6.39 18.71
C SER A 503 -3.17 -5.84 20.09
N THR A 504 -3.32 -6.70 21.11
CA THR A 504 -3.62 -6.27 22.47
C THR A 504 -2.53 -5.38 23.06
N VAL A 505 -1.24 -5.70 22.79
CA VAL A 505 -0.08 -4.93 23.25
C VAL A 505 -0.05 -3.55 22.61
N THR A 506 -0.47 -3.41 21.36
CA THR A 506 -0.52 -2.10 20.69
C THR A 506 -1.51 -1.15 21.36
N THR A 507 -2.56 -1.70 21.99
CA THR A 507 -3.53 -0.94 22.80
C THR A 507 -2.88 -0.42 24.08
N HIS A 508 -2.01 -1.22 24.72
CA HIS A 508 -1.24 -0.76 25.90
C HIS A 508 -0.29 0.36 25.51
N PHE A 509 0.41 0.27 24.37
CA PHE A 509 1.29 1.34 23.90
C PHE A 509 0.54 2.68 23.70
N ALA A 510 -0.70 2.64 23.20
CA ALA A 510 -1.50 3.85 23.06
C ALA A 510 -1.92 4.46 24.41
N ALA A 511 -2.22 3.61 25.40
CA ALA A 511 -2.55 4.05 26.76
C ALA A 511 -1.35 4.64 27.51
N ASP A 512 -0.19 4.00 27.39
CA ASP A 512 1.06 4.47 27.98
C ASP A 512 1.48 5.83 27.44
N ASP A 513 1.48 5.96 26.12
CA ASP A 513 1.79 7.21 25.48
C ASP A 513 0.84 8.33 25.91
N LEU A 514 -0.46 8.02 26.07
CA LEU A 514 -1.43 8.99 26.60
C LEU A 514 -1.07 9.41 28.03
N PHE A 515 -0.77 8.45 28.90
CA PHE A 515 -0.44 8.76 30.30
C PHE A 515 0.85 9.58 30.42
N VAL A 516 1.91 9.14 29.73
CA VAL A 516 3.21 9.81 29.81
C VAL A 516 3.14 11.21 29.22
N ASP A 517 2.51 11.39 28.06
CA ASP A 517 2.39 12.70 27.43
C ASP A 517 1.50 13.64 28.26
N ALA A 518 0.36 13.14 28.76
CA ALA A 518 -0.61 13.94 29.48
C ALA A 518 -0.17 14.28 30.91
N VAL A 519 0.48 13.37 31.60
CA VAL A 519 0.75 13.49 33.02
C VAL A 519 2.23 13.76 33.29
N LEU A 520 3.13 12.95 32.74
CA LEU A 520 4.54 13.00 33.12
C LEU A 520 5.35 14.00 32.30
N ARG A 521 4.96 14.27 31.07
CA ARG A 521 5.62 15.23 30.16
C ARG A 521 4.96 16.60 30.14
N SER A 522 3.78 16.75 30.74
CA SER A 522 3.14 18.05 30.88
C SER A 522 3.99 18.99 31.70
N ARG A 523 4.15 20.26 31.28
CA ARG A 523 5.07 21.25 31.87
C ARG A 523 4.85 21.52 33.35
N ASP A 524 3.59 21.78 33.71
CA ASP A 524 3.27 22.16 35.08
C ASP A 524 2.81 20.97 35.91
N GLY A 525 3.07 19.79 35.35
CA GLY A 525 2.69 18.52 35.90
C GLY A 525 1.19 18.49 36.23
N MET A 526 0.44 17.71 35.50
CA MET A 526 -0.87 17.29 35.99
C MET A 526 -0.73 16.54 37.32
N ARG A 527 0.30 16.89 38.04
CA ARG A 527 0.84 16.19 39.20
C ARG A 527 0.13 16.58 40.47
N ASP A 528 -0.56 17.73 40.46
CA ASP A 528 -1.22 18.26 41.65
C ASP A 528 -2.64 18.67 41.24
N GLY A 529 -3.62 17.87 41.64
CA GLY A 529 -5.03 18.08 41.32
C GLY A 529 -5.67 16.97 40.51
N LEU A 530 -6.85 17.26 40.00
CA LEU A 530 -7.63 16.34 39.13
C LEU A 530 -7.19 16.52 37.69
N PHE A 531 -6.90 15.42 37.01
CA PHE A 531 -6.60 15.44 35.58
C PHE A 531 -7.41 14.44 34.79
N THR A 532 -7.63 14.76 33.51
CA THR A 532 -8.25 13.85 32.53
C THR A 532 -7.59 14.05 31.20
N ALA A 533 -7.48 12.99 30.44
CA ALA A 533 -6.99 13.06 29.05
C ALA A 533 -7.68 12.01 28.15
N ALA A 534 -7.73 12.30 26.88
CA ALA A 534 -8.18 11.37 25.85
C ALA A 534 -7.28 11.45 24.63
N ARG A 535 -7.07 10.31 23.99
CA ARG A 535 -6.31 10.16 22.74
C ARG A 535 -7.08 9.28 21.77
N GLY A 536 -7.10 9.67 20.52
CA GLY A 536 -7.57 8.83 19.42
C GLY A 536 -6.53 8.78 18.32
N GLY A 537 -6.36 7.63 17.67
CA GLY A 537 -5.40 7.51 16.60
C GLY A 537 -5.62 6.28 15.74
N LYS A 538 -4.94 6.32 14.59
CA LYS A 538 -4.85 5.19 13.67
C LYS A 538 -3.38 4.85 13.47
N TRP A 539 -3.08 3.57 13.67
CA TRP A 539 -1.73 3.04 13.51
C TRP A 539 -1.72 1.80 12.67
N SER A 540 -0.61 1.56 11.99
CA SER A 540 -0.25 0.27 11.42
C SER A 540 1.10 -0.15 11.95
N TYR A 541 1.25 -1.44 12.19
CA TYR A 541 2.48 -2.06 12.65
C TYR A 541 2.92 -3.07 11.60
N ASP A 542 4.19 -3.00 11.23
CA ASP A 542 4.82 -3.97 10.36
C ASP A 542 5.27 -5.15 11.26
N THR A 543 4.48 -6.20 11.25
CA THR A 543 4.67 -7.45 11.97
C THR A 543 5.05 -8.56 10.98
N ARG A 544 4.91 -9.83 11.34
CA ARG A 544 5.06 -10.93 10.38
C ARG A 544 4.14 -10.77 9.16
N THR A 545 2.93 -10.25 9.38
CA THR A 545 1.98 -9.89 8.34
C THR A 545 1.69 -8.39 8.37
N ARG A 546 0.65 -7.95 9.04
CA ARG A 546 0.37 -6.52 9.31
C ARG A 546 -0.78 -6.37 10.28
N ILE A 547 -0.66 -5.46 11.23
CA ILE A 547 -1.77 -5.03 12.10
C ILE A 547 -2.12 -3.57 11.79
N GLU A 548 -3.38 -3.28 11.52
CA GLU A 548 -3.92 -1.92 11.41
C GLU A 548 -4.92 -1.67 12.55
N ASN A 549 -4.71 -0.61 13.35
CA ASN A 549 -5.51 -0.31 14.52
C ASN A 549 -6.14 1.07 14.49
N ASN A 550 -7.36 1.18 15.01
CA ASN A 550 -7.98 2.45 15.42
C ASN A 550 -8.26 2.35 16.91
N ILE A 551 -7.63 3.18 17.74
CA ILE A 551 -7.73 3.09 19.19
C ILE A 551 -8.13 4.45 19.74
N VAL A 552 -9.09 4.44 20.69
CA VAL A 552 -9.45 5.58 21.52
C VAL A 552 -9.21 5.22 22.98
N SER A 553 -8.37 6.00 23.65
CA SER A 553 -7.98 5.82 25.05
C SER A 553 -8.39 7.05 25.87
N GLY A 554 -8.79 6.84 27.09
CA GLY A 554 -9.11 7.89 28.06
C GLY A 554 -8.53 7.57 29.43
N LEU A 555 -8.21 8.59 30.19
CA LEU A 555 -7.77 8.48 31.57
C LEU A 555 -8.36 9.58 32.46
N LEU A 556 -8.51 9.26 33.73
CA LEU A 556 -8.89 10.17 34.79
C LEU A 556 -8.05 9.86 36.02
N GLY A 557 -7.48 10.87 36.65
CA GLY A 557 -6.66 10.64 37.83
C GLY A 557 -6.53 11.84 38.71
N TYR A 558 -5.90 11.63 39.88
CA TYR A 558 -5.62 12.63 40.89
C TYR A 558 -4.20 12.49 41.39
N GLY A 559 -3.50 13.60 41.43
CA GLY A 559 -2.14 13.72 42.00
C GLY A 559 -2.13 14.62 43.20
N ALA A 560 -1.25 14.31 44.13
CA ALA A 560 -1.02 15.10 45.33
C ALA A 560 0.46 15.31 45.56
N LYS A 561 0.85 16.55 45.87
CA LYS A 561 2.21 16.92 46.25
C LYS A 561 2.45 16.49 47.68
N LEU A 562 3.21 15.44 47.90
CA LEU A 562 3.54 14.90 49.22
C LEU A 562 4.68 15.66 49.88
N SER A 563 5.61 16.23 49.12
CA SER A 563 6.67 17.13 49.57
C SER A 563 6.98 18.11 48.44
N ASN A 564 7.96 19.02 48.70
CA ASN A 564 8.39 19.95 47.66
C ASN A 564 8.92 19.25 46.41
N ASP A 565 9.46 18.05 46.60
CA ASP A 565 10.19 17.32 45.56
C ASP A 565 9.45 16.04 45.07
N LEU A 566 8.37 15.64 45.76
CA LEU A 566 7.67 14.39 45.43
C LEU A 566 6.16 14.61 45.25
N THR A 567 5.68 14.27 44.10
CA THR A 567 4.25 14.13 43.76
C THR A 567 3.91 12.67 43.54
N MET A 568 2.81 12.21 44.11
CA MET A 568 2.28 10.87 43.85
C MET A 568 0.80 10.95 43.55
N GLY A 569 0.28 9.95 42.81
CA GLY A 569 -1.13 9.92 42.46
C GLY A 569 -1.59 8.56 42.01
N ALA A 570 -2.88 8.53 41.67
CA ALA A 570 -3.55 7.37 41.13
C ALA A 570 -4.38 7.75 39.90
N PHE A 571 -4.57 6.79 39.02
CA PHE A 571 -5.38 7.00 37.83
C PHE A 571 -6.18 5.74 37.48
N ILE A 572 -7.24 5.96 36.74
CA ILE A 572 -7.97 4.93 36.02
C ILE A 572 -7.83 5.18 34.53
N GLU A 573 -7.69 4.12 33.76
CA GLU A 573 -7.63 4.18 32.30
C GLU A 573 -8.69 3.29 31.67
N MET A 574 -9.17 3.65 30.50
CA MET A 574 -10.10 2.87 29.71
C MET A 574 -9.95 3.18 28.23
N GLY A 575 -10.33 2.26 27.39
CA GLY A 575 -10.33 2.52 25.97
C GLY A 575 -10.99 1.42 25.15
N HIS A 576 -11.16 1.75 23.88
CA HIS A 576 -11.70 0.87 22.87
C HIS A 576 -10.83 0.96 21.63
N GLY A 577 -10.59 -0.18 20.99
CA GLY A 577 -9.88 -0.27 19.72
C GLY A 577 -10.55 -1.24 18.77
N SER A 578 -10.42 -1.01 17.48
CA SER A 578 -10.67 -2.00 16.43
C SER A 578 -9.39 -2.26 15.69
N TYR A 579 -9.21 -3.48 15.21
CA TYR A 579 -8.03 -3.87 14.47
C TYR A 579 -8.37 -4.78 13.30
N ASP A 580 -7.54 -4.71 12.27
CA ASP A 580 -7.54 -5.60 11.12
C ASP A 580 -6.15 -6.24 10.99
N THR A 581 -6.11 -7.54 10.70
CA THR A 581 -4.91 -8.29 10.36
C THR A 581 -4.96 -8.70 8.90
N ARG A 582 -3.81 -8.81 8.24
CA ARG A 582 -3.74 -9.21 6.83
C ARG A 582 -2.63 -10.22 6.64
N THR A 583 -2.99 -11.42 6.24
CA THR A 583 -2.06 -12.51 5.94
C THR A 583 -2.09 -12.83 4.46
N HIS A 584 -0.93 -12.95 3.83
CA HIS A 584 -0.82 -13.37 2.43
C HIS A 584 -0.53 -14.85 2.35
N VAL A 585 -1.46 -15.63 1.81
CA VAL A 585 -1.34 -17.07 1.64
C VAL A 585 -1.63 -17.45 0.21
N ALA A 586 -0.71 -18.16 -0.43
CA ALA A 586 -0.86 -18.68 -1.80
C ALA A 586 -1.39 -17.66 -2.82
N GLY A 587 -0.94 -16.39 -2.72
CA GLY A 587 -1.36 -15.32 -3.65
C GLY A 587 -2.67 -14.63 -3.28
N THR A 588 -3.35 -15.06 -2.21
CA THR A 588 -4.56 -14.40 -1.69
C THR A 588 -4.25 -13.66 -0.38
N THR A 589 -5.01 -12.61 -0.11
CA THR A 589 -4.94 -11.91 1.18
C THR A 589 -6.11 -12.34 2.04
N LYS A 590 -5.82 -13.02 3.13
CA LYS A 590 -6.81 -13.35 4.16
C LYS A 590 -6.85 -12.22 5.19
N ALA A 591 -8.04 -11.77 5.52
CA ALA A 591 -8.27 -10.72 6.51
C ALA A 591 -8.87 -11.34 7.76
N GLY A 592 -8.31 -11.00 8.90
CA GLY A 592 -8.93 -11.19 10.21
C GLY A 592 -9.10 -9.83 10.87
N GLY A 593 -9.94 -9.76 11.90
CA GLY A 593 -10.08 -8.50 12.60
C GLY A 593 -10.88 -8.64 13.87
N GLY A 594 -10.95 -7.56 14.64
CA GLY A 594 -11.68 -7.61 15.90
C GLY A 594 -11.71 -6.28 16.63
N SER A 595 -12.02 -6.37 17.91
CA SER A 595 -12.07 -5.20 18.77
C SER A 595 -11.48 -5.47 20.15
N HIS A 596 -10.96 -4.41 20.77
CA HIS A 596 -10.47 -4.40 22.14
C HIS A 596 -11.30 -3.46 23.01
N ASN A 597 -11.58 -3.89 24.24
CA ASN A 597 -12.10 -3.04 25.29
C ASN A 597 -11.23 -3.25 26.52
N TYR A 598 -10.66 -2.19 27.08
CA TYR A 598 -9.84 -2.31 28.26
C TYR A 598 -10.19 -1.30 29.34
N GLY A 599 -9.87 -1.66 30.58
CA GLY A 599 -9.98 -0.78 31.72
C GLY A 599 -9.02 -1.21 32.83
N GLY A 600 -8.38 -0.23 33.45
CA GLY A 600 -7.34 -0.49 34.44
C GLY A 600 -7.22 0.66 35.45
N LEU A 601 -6.37 0.43 36.43
CA LEU A 601 -6.01 1.39 37.45
C LEU A 601 -4.49 1.38 37.64
N GLY A 602 -3.92 2.53 38.04
CA GLY A 602 -2.50 2.68 38.27
C GLY A 602 -2.14 3.69 39.35
N LEU A 603 -0.91 3.59 39.79
CA LEU A 603 -0.26 4.54 40.72
C LEU A 603 0.93 5.13 39.99
N PHE A 604 1.18 6.41 40.21
CA PHE A 604 2.34 7.09 39.62
C PHE A 604 3.07 7.96 40.61
N GLY A 605 4.30 8.31 40.29
CA GLY A 605 5.14 9.21 41.05
C GLY A 605 6.04 10.08 40.17
N ASP A 606 6.32 11.27 40.60
CA ASP A 606 7.30 12.19 40.04
C ASP A 606 8.17 12.75 41.15
N TYR A 607 9.48 12.59 41.02
CA TYR A 607 10.47 13.08 41.97
C TYR A 607 11.38 14.09 41.28
N ALA A 608 11.26 15.36 41.71
CA ALA A 608 12.17 16.43 41.31
C ALA A 608 13.47 16.32 42.13
N MET A 609 14.61 16.23 41.49
CA MET A 609 15.90 16.07 42.19
C MET A 609 16.37 17.40 42.77
N PRO A 610 16.42 17.54 44.12
CA PRO A 610 16.72 18.85 44.76
C PRO A 610 18.12 19.39 44.45
N SER A 611 19.07 18.51 44.13
CA SER A 611 20.46 18.89 43.85
C SER A 611 20.71 19.30 42.40
N ILE A 612 19.78 19.04 41.49
CA ILE A 612 19.87 19.37 40.07
C ILE A 612 18.52 19.92 39.61
N GLU A 613 18.43 21.24 39.53
CA GLU A 613 17.24 21.94 39.10
C GLU A 613 16.83 21.48 37.68
N GLY A 614 15.57 21.15 37.50
CA GLY A 614 15.02 20.70 36.25
C GLY A 614 15.12 19.18 35.98
N LEU A 615 15.85 18.42 36.82
CA LEU A 615 15.94 16.97 36.68
C LEU A 615 14.83 16.27 37.46
N HIS A 616 14.07 15.45 36.77
CA HIS A 616 12.96 14.67 37.34
C HIS A 616 13.11 13.17 37.03
N PHE A 617 12.65 12.35 37.96
CA PHE A 617 12.47 10.92 37.82
C PHE A 617 10.99 10.59 37.91
N THR A 618 10.46 9.88 36.92
CA THR A 618 9.04 9.57 36.83
C THR A 618 8.81 8.08 36.74
N GLY A 619 7.69 7.62 37.21
CA GLY A 619 7.31 6.23 37.07
C GLY A 619 5.83 5.98 37.34
N TYR A 620 5.34 4.86 36.87
CA TYR A 620 4.04 4.32 37.21
C TYR A 620 4.05 2.79 37.22
N VAL A 621 3.05 2.23 37.91
CA VAL A 621 2.62 0.82 37.77
C VAL A 621 1.13 0.78 37.56
N LYS A 622 0.66 -0.12 36.70
CA LYS A 622 -0.74 -0.29 36.37
C LYS A 622 -1.14 -1.75 36.22
N VAL A 623 -2.42 -2.04 36.39
CA VAL A 623 -3.03 -3.34 36.15
C VAL A 623 -4.48 -3.16 35.68
N GLY A 624 -4.94 -4.04 34.81
CA GLY A 624 -6.30 -3.96 34.28
C GLY A 624 -6.75 -5.23 33.60
N LEU A 625 -7.91 -5.14 32.97
CA LEU A 625 -8.53 -6.18 32.17
C LEU A 625 -8.68 -5.68 30.73
N LEU A 626 -8.36 -6.54 29.78
CA LEU A 626 -8.55 -6.30 28.35
C LEU A 626 -9.41 -7.44 27.76
N ARG A 627 -10.50 -7.08 27.13
CA ARG A 627 -11.33 -7.98 26.34
C ARG A 627 -10.94 -7.87 24.89
N ASN A 628 -10.60 -9.00 24.28
CA ASN A 628 -10.25 -9.13 22.86
C ASN A 628 -11.32 -9.98 22.15
N GLU A 629 -11.94 -9.40 21.14
CA GLU A 629 -12.85 -10.07 20.21
C GLU A 629 -12.14 -10.22 18.87
N PHE A 630 -12.27 -11.39 18.24
CA PHE A 630 -11.62 -11.70 16.98
C PHE A 630 -12.52 -12.52 16.07
N ASN A 631 -12.43 -12.28 14.77
CA ASN A 631 -13.06 -13.09 13.74
C ASN A 631 -12.15 -13.17 12.51
N SER A 632 -12.02 -14.36 11.94
CA SER A 632 -11.31 -14.61 10.68
C SER A 632 -11.83 -15.89 10.03
N ASN A 633 -11.52 -16.09 8.75
CA ASN A 633 -11.70 -17.38 8.08
C ASN A 633 -10.36 -18.09 7.99
N ILE A 634 -10.24 -19.24 8.63
CA ILE A 634 -9.04 -20.08 8.65
C ILE A 634 -9.43 -21.46 8.13
N ALA A 635 -8.71 -21.97 7.14
CA ALA A 635 -8.98 -23.25 6.48
C ALA A 635 -10.44 -23.40 6.01
N GLY A 636 -11.05 -22.32 5.51
CA GLY A 636 -12.43 -22.32 5.06
C GLY A 636 -13.49 -22.26 6.17
N ALA A 637 -13.08 -22.34 7.45
CA ALA A 637 -13.98 -22.24 8.60
C ALA A 637 -13.96 -20.84 9.23
N ASN A 638 -15.10 -20.35 9.67
CA ASN A 638 -15.18 -19.12 10.46
C ASN A 638 -14.64 -19.39 11.86
N VAL A 639 -13.57 -18.69 12.24
CA VAL A 639 -12.93 -18.78 13.55
C VAL A 639 -13.19 -17.48 14.30
N ASP A 640 -13.91 -17.57 15.39
CA ASP A 640 -14.20 -16.44 16.26
C ASP A 640 -13.92 -16.77 17.73
N TYR A 641 -13.47 -15.75 18.47
CA TYR A 641 -13.34 -15.83 19.91
C TYR A 641 -13.57 -14.49 20.59
N ASP A 642 -13.92 -14.56 21.86
CA ASP A 642 -14.16 -13.43 22.75
C ASP A 642 -13.58 -13.78 24.12
N ARG A 643 -12.49 -13.10 24.51
CA ARG A 643 -11.75 -13.41 25.74
C ARG A 643 -11.39 -12.13 26.50
N THR A 644 -11.27 -12.29 27.81
CA THR A 644 -10.81 -11.24 28.70
C THR A 644 -9.61 -11.70 29.49
N GLY A 645 -8.47 -11.05 29.25
CA GLY A 645 -7.19 -11.29 29.92
C GLY A 645 -6.81 -10.17 30.88
N VAL A 646 -5.85 -10.47 31.75
CA VAL A 646 -5.24 -9.50 32.66
C VAL A 646 -4.05 -8.87 31.96
N TYR A 647 -3.93 -7.55 32.03
CA TYR A 647 -2.71 -6.84 31.65
C TYR A 647 -2.11 -6.08 32.81
N TRP A 648 -0.82 -5.81 32.71
CA TRP A 648 -0.09 -4.98 33.67
C TRP A 648 0.98 -4.16 32.94
N GLY A 649 1.39 -3.07 33.54
CA GLY A 649 2.43 -2.21 32.97
C GLY A 649 3.22 -1.48 34.04
N ALA A 650 4.44 -1.12 33.70
CA ALA A 650 5.32 -0.28 34.49
C ALA A 650 6.11 0.66 33.59
N HIS A 651 6.37 1.85 34.09
CA HIS A 651 7.18 2.86 33.42
C HIS A 651 8.20 3.41 34.37
N LEU A 652 9.41 3.64 33.89
CA LEU A 652 10.45 4.43 34.52
C LEU A 652 10.97 5.44 33.50
N GLY A 653 11.03 6.68 33.91
CA GLY A 653 11.51 7.76 33.05
C GLY A 653 12.34 8.79 33.81
N THR A 654 13.11 9.55 33.04
CA THR A 654 13.78 10.75 33.52
C THR A 654 13.62 11.83 32.47
N HIS A 655 13.47 13.06 32.92
CA HIS A 655 13.53 14.21 32.06
C HIS A 655 14.32 15.35 32.69
N TYR A 656 14.91 16.14 31.82
CA TYR A 656 15.64 17.34 32.20
C TYR A 656 15.07 18.55 31.47
N ASP A 657 14.61 19.52 32.24
CA ASP A 657 14.03 20.78 31.79
C ASP A 657 15.02 21.92 31.93
N TRP A 658 15.21 22.71 30.89
CA TRP A 658 16.00 23.93 30.99
C TRP A 658 15.46 25.01 30.03
N ASP A 659 15.62 26.26 30.44
CA ASP A 659 15.25 27.41 29.63
C ASP A 659 16.41 27.76 28.69
N LEU A 660 16.20 27.56 27.38
CA LEU A 660 17.14 27.97 26.34
C LEU A 660 17.19 29.49 26.21
N THR A 661 16.02 30.12 26.30
CA THR A 661 15.82 31.57 26.34
C THR A 661 14.66 31.88 27.28
N GLN A 662 14.37 33.17 27.50
CA GLN A 662 13.19 33.59 28.28
C GLN A 662 11.84 33.11 27.64
N SER A 663 11.86 32.80 26.35
CA SER A 663 10.64 32.41 25.58
C SER A 663 10.67 30.96 25.13
N ILE A 664 11.77 30.24 25.28
CA ILE A 664 11.92 28.87 24.80
C ILE A 664 12.41 27.98 25.91
N ARG A 665 11.60 27.01 26.29
CA ARG A 665 11.97 25.92 27.19
C ARG A 665 12.22 24.65 26.37
N SER A 666 13.27 23.94 26.73
CA SER A 666 13.59 22.63 26.20
C SER A 666 13.43 21.56 27.26
N ARG A 667 12.96 20.40 26.84
CA ARG A 667 12.93 19.19 27.68
C ARG A 667 13.59 18.08 26.89
N VAL A 668 14.49 17.33 27.48
CA VAL A 668 15.00 16.04 26.99
C VAL A 668 14.51 14.96 27.93
N PHE A 669 14.11 13.83 27.42
CA PHE A 669 13.59 12.73 28.24
C PHE A 669 14.05 11.37 27.70
N LEU A 670 14.15 10.44 28.63
CA LEU A 670 14.33 9.01 28.39
C LEU A 670 13.25 8.26 29.18
N SER A 671 12.53 7.40 28.52
CA SER A 671 11.44 6.62 29.09
C SER A 671 11.62 5.14 28.73
N TYR A 672 11.43 4.27 29.71
CA TYR A 672 11.36 2.83 29.53
C TYR A 672 9.98 2.34 29.97
N PHE A 673 9.40 1.45 29.17
CA PHE A 673 8.10 0.84 29.40
C PHE A 673 8.26 -0.68 29.44
N TYR A 674 7.55 -1.30 30.33
CA TYR A 674 7.33 -2.73 30.40
C TYR A 674 5.85 -3.01 30.47
N ASP A 675 5.34 -3.77 29.50
CA ASP A 675 3.95 -4.18 29.43
C ASP A 675 3.86 -5.70 29.41
N GLY A 676 2.86 -6.23 30.08
CA GLY A 676 2.54 -7.65 30.09
C GLY A 676 1.08 -7.87 29.77
N GLN A 677 0.82 -8.84 28.89
CA GLN A 677 -0.48 -9.41 28.64
C GLN A 677 -0.47 -10.86 29.10
N GLY A 678 -1.41 -11.23 29.96
CA GLY A 678 -1.50 -12.60 30.49
C GLY A 678 -1.83 -13.65 29.43
N ASP A 679 -1.47 -14.88 29.72
CA ASP A 679 -1.85 -16.04 28.91
C ASP A 679 -3.37 -16.19 28.78
N GLU A 680 -3.79 -16.66 27.62
CA GLU A 680 -5.20 -16.90 27.30
C GLU A 680 -5.35 -18.24 26.56
N SER A 681 -6.47 -18.94 26.77
CA SER A 681 -6.80 -20.11 26.00
C SER A 681 -8.27 -20.19 25.68
N PHE A 682 -8.59 -20.81 24.55
CA PHE A 682 -9.96 -20.95 24.07
C PHE A 682 -10.09 -22.13 23.11
N ASP A 683 -11.33 -22.63 23.01
CA ASP A 683 -11.71 -23.59 22.00
C ASP A 683 -12.34 -22.85 20.82
N ILE A 684 -11.96 -23.21 19.60
CA ILE A 684 -12.52 -22.63 18.40
C ILE A 684 -13.94 -23.18 18.21
N ALA A 685 -14.89 -22.28 18.18
CA ALA A 685 -16.27 -22.60 17.83
C ALA A 685 -16.40 -22.62 16.30
N GLY A 686 -16.65 -23.77 15.69
CA GLY A 686 -16.78 -23.88 14.24
C GLY A 686 -17.27 -25.25 13.81
N GLU A 687 -17.68 -25.35 12.54
CA GLU A 687 -17.96 -26.63 11.88
C GLU A 687 -16.74 -27.04 11.05
N GLY A 688 -16.55 -28.35 10.86
CA GLY A 688 -15.45 -28.92 10.08
C GLY A 688 -14.24 -29.31 10.93
N ASP A 689 -13.11 -29.53 10.27
CA ASP A 689 -11.88 -30.07 10.90
C ASP A 689 -11.18 -29.07 11.84
N VAL A 690 -11.57 -27.80 11.76
CA VAL A 690 -11.09 -26.72 12.66
C VAL A 690 -11.95 -26.60 13.92
N GLY A 691 -13.19 -27.07 13.89
CA GLY A 691 -14.11 -27.00 15.02
C GLY A 691 -13.63 -27.86 16.20
N GLY A 692 -13.59 -27.25 17.39
CA GLY A 692 -13.14 -27.90 18.62
C GLY A 692 -11.62 -27.91 18.80
N ALA A 693 -10.87 -27.23 17.95
CA ALA A 693 -9.43 -27.01 18.17
C ALA A 693 -9.20 -26.08 19.37
N HIS A 694 -8.21 -26.41 20.19
CA HIS A 694 -7.81 -25.64 21.37
C HIS A 694 -6.62 -24.74 21.03
N VAL A 695 -6.75 -23.42 21.26
CA VAL A 695 -5.66 -22.46 21.10
C VAL A 695 -5.26 -21.91 22.47
N SER A 696 -3.95 -21.87 22.72
CA SER A 696 -3.37 -21.30 23.93
C SER A 696 -2.31 -20.27 23.54
N TYR A 697 -2.46 -19.04 24.04
CA TYR A 697 -1.49 -17.97 23.90
C TYR A 697 -0.62 -17.88 25.14
N ASP A 698 0.68 -17.72 24.94
CA ASP A 698 1.62 -17.46 26.01
C ASP A 698 1.52 -16.01 26.49
N THR A 699 1.95 -15.76 27.72
CA THR A 699 2.12 -14.42 28.26
C THR A 699 3.04 -13.58 27.36
N ILE A 700 2.59 -12.41 26.94
CA ILE A 700 3.41 -11.49 26.16
C ILE A 700 4.12 -10.52 27.13
N HIS A 701 5.41 -10.33 26.91
CA HIS A 701 6.25 -9.34 27.60
C HIS A 701 6.76 -8.33 26.57
N ALA A 702 6.39 -7.06 26.74
CA ALA A 702 6.82 -6.02 25.83
C ALA A 702 7.77 -5.03 26.54
N HIS A 703 8.87 -4.72 25.87
CA HIS A 703 9.89 -3.79 26.36
C HIS A 703 10.10 -2.67 25.33
N ARG A 704 9.90 -1.42 25.74
CA ARG A 704 9.96 -0.26 24.86
C ARG A 704 10.76 0.88 25.50
N VAL A 705 11.59 1.53 24.69
CA VAL A 705 12.38 2.70 25.10
C VAL A 705 12.04 3.88 24.18
N GLN A 706 11.87 5.05 24.78
CA GLN A 706 11.73 6.31 24.06
C GLN A 706 12.77 7.30 24.53
N LEU A 707 13.48 7.93 23.57
CA LEU A 707 14.39 9.06 23.80
C LEU A 707 13.88 10.21 22.95
N GLY A 708 13.64 11.36 23.57
CA GLY A 708 13.10 12.49 22.84
C GLY A 708 13.47 13.85 23.40
N SER A 709 13.11 14.86 22.62
CA SER A 709 13.20 16.25 23.01
C SER A 709 11.92 16.99 22.62
N MET A 710 11.55 17.99 23.47
CA MET A 710 10.41 18.86 23.24
C MET A 710 10.83 20.30 23.43
N PHE A 711 10.37 21.18 22.58
CA PHE A 711 10.60 22.63 22.65
C PHE A 711 9.25 23.32 22.78
N GLU A 712 9.08 24.07 23.84
CA GLU A 712 7.91 24.90 24.15
C GLU A 712 8.23 26.35 23.94
N PHE A 713 7.33 27.08 23.29
CA PHE A 713 7.49 28.48 22.95
C PHE A 713 6.46 29.31 23.69
N ALA A 714 6.90 30.21 24.60
CA ALA A 714 6.02 31.10 25.30
C ALA A 714 5.60 32.28 24.39
N VAL A 715 4.44 32.14 23.72
CA VAL A 715 3.85 33.17 22.86
C VAL A 715 3.13 34.22 23.71
N SER A 716 2.52 33.79 24.80
CA SER A 716 1.94 34.64 25.86
C SER A 716 1.99 33.94 27.21
N ASP A 717 1.55 34.59 28.29
CA ASP A 717 1.47 33.97 29.60
C ASP A 717 0.52 32.76 29.64
N THR A 718 -0.46 32.70 28.70
CA THR A 718 -1.52 31.68 28.66
C THR A 718 -1.34 30.67 27.53
N TRP A 719 -0.69 31.04 26.39
CA TRP A 719 -0.59 30.19 25.22
C TRP A 719 0.85 29.81 24.93
N ARG A 720 1.10 28.50 24.83
CA ARG A 720 2.41 27.89 24.60
C ARG A 720 2.34 26.76 23.59
N PRO A 721 2.62 27.02 22.32
CA PRO A 721 2.82 25.96 21.35
C PRO A 721 4.10 25.18 21.63
N TYR A 722 4.11 23.91 21.22
CA TYR A 722 5.30 23.06 21.34
C TYR A 722 5.54 22.21 20.09
N LEU A 723 6.79 21.81 19.92
CA LEU A 723 7.24 20.83 18.95
C LEU A 723 8.11 19.79 19.64
N GLY A 724 7.94 18.52 19.30
CA GLY A 724 8.70 17.43 19.87
C GLY A 724 9.19 16.45 18.82
N LEU A 725 10.32 15.82 19.07
CA LEU A 725 10.86 14.72 18.29
C LEU A 725 11.25 13.60 19.25
N THR A 726 10.74 12.40 19.01
CA THR A 726 11.01 11.22 19.81
C THR A 726 11.46 10.07 18.91
N PHE A 727 12.50 9.38 19.35
CA PHE A 727 12.90 8.09 18.83
C PHE A 727 12.37 7.01 19.78
N GLU A 728 11.63 6.07 19.25
CA GLU A 728 11.10 4.91 19.95
C GLU A 728 11.78 3.64 19.45
N GLN A 729 12.15 2.74 20.34
CA GLN A 729 12.64 1.41 20.04
C GLN A 729 11.83 0.39 20.84
N ILE A 730 11.12 -0.49 20.14
CA ILE A 730 10.54 -1.69 20.73
C ILE A 730 11.63 -2.75 20.73
N LEU A 731 12.05 -3.17 21.93
CA LEU A 731 13.16 -4.11 22.16
C LEU A 731 12.69 -5.56 22.15
N ALA A 732 11.47 -5.78 22.61
CA ALA A 732 10.79 -7.08 22.61
C ALA A 732 9.28 -6.85 22.71
N ALA A 733 8.52 -7.56 21.95
CA ALA A 733 7.07 -7.75 22.07
C ALA A 733 6.69 -8.89 21.11
N GLU A 734 6.78 -10.12 21.55
CA GLU A 734 6.55 -11.31 20.72
C GLU A 734 5.35 -12.07 21.25
N ALA A 735 4.41 -12.39 20.35
CA ALA A 735 3.31 -13.30 20.63
C ALA A 735 3.69 -14.73 20.25
N LYS A 736 3.45 -15.67 21.15
CA LYS A 736 3.64 -17.12 20.98
C LYS A 736 2.39 -17.84 21.43
N GLY A 737 2.23 -19.06 20.92
CA GLY A 737 1.11 -19.88 21.33
C GLY A 737 1.15 -21.25 20.67
N THR A 738 0.26 -22.11 21.11
CA THR A 738 0.06 -23.45 20.56
C THR A 738 -1.39 -23.63 20.11
N ALA A 739 -1.57 -24.41 19.07
CA ALA A 739 -2.88 -24.92 18.68
C ALA A 739 -2.89 -26.44 18.80
N THR A 740 -3.96 -26.98 19.34
CA THR A 740 -4.18 -28.43 19.47
C THR A 740 -5.49 -28.78 18.79
N ASP A 741 -5.43 -29.64 17.81
CA ASP A 741 -6.59 -30.20 17.13
C ASP A 741 -6.60 -31.74 17.17
N ALA A 742 -7.44 -32.37 16.37
CA ALA A 742 -7.52 -33.84 16.29
C ALA A 742 -6.20 -34.48 15.82
N GLN A 743 -5.30 -33.72 15.22
CA GLN A 743 -4.03 -34.17 14.65
C GLN A 743 -2.87 -34.05 15.65
N GLY A 744 -3.01 -33.23 16.69
CA GLY A 744 -1.99 -33.02 17.70
C GLY A 744 -1.86 -31.60 18.20
N SER A 745 -0.78 -31.31 18.92
CA SER A 745 -0.43 -30.01 19.45
C SER A 745 0.77 -29.44 18.71
N PHE A 746 0.69 -28.16 18.28
CA PHE A 746 1.67 -27.51 17.43
C PHE A 746 1.91 -26.09 17.87
N ASP A 747 3.17 -25.65 17.79
CA ASP A 747 3.53 -24.25 18.04
C ASP A 747 3.07 -23.38 16.86
N LEU A 748 2.33 -22.33 17.12
CA LEU A 748 1.94 -21.35 16.13
C LEU A 748 3.15 -20.49 15.73
N ASN A 749 3.15 -19.96 14.51
CA ASN A 749 4.21 -19.06 14.07
C ASN A 749 4.23 -17.81 14.94
N SER A 750 5.35 -17.48 15.57
CA SER A 750 5.46 -16.26 16.37
C SER A 750 5.39 -14.99 15.50
N SER A 751 4.82 -13.95 16.06
CA SER A 751 4.80 -12.60 15.48
C SER A 751 5.30 -11.60 16.53
N ASP A 752 5.99 -10.53 16.08
CA ASP A 752 6.58 -9.52 16.95
C ASP A 752 6.35 -8.09 16.46
N LEU A 753 6.56 -7.13 17.38
CA LEU A 753 6.48 -5.69 17.12
C LEU A 753 7.87 -5.03 17.15
N GLU A 754 8.95 -5.81 17.17
CA GLU A 754 10.30 -5.27 17.35
C GLU A 754 10.67 -4.28 16.23
N GLY A 755 11.28 -3.18 16.59
CA GLY A 755 11.78 -2.20 15.63
C GLY A 755 11.75 -0.77 16.11
N SER A 756 12.12 0.14 15.22
CA SER A 756 12.32 1.55 15.50
C SER A 756 11.23 2.42 14.89
N THR A 757 10.83 3.47 15.59
CA THR A 757 9.85 4.47 15.14
C THR A 757 10.34 5.87 15.47
N GLY A 758 10.22 6.79 14.51
CA GLY A 758 10.33 8.22 14.73
C GLY A 758 8.94 8.81 15.01
N ILE A 759 8.84 9.67 16.02
CA ILE A 759 7.59 10.34 16.40
C ILE A 759 7.80 11.85 16.35
N LEU A 760 7.00 12.53 15.55
CA LEU A 760 6.93 13.99 15.50
C LEU A 760 5.68 14.45 16.24
N SER A 761 5.84 15.30 17.24
CA SER A 761 4.77 15.83 18.06
C SER A 761 4.64 17.34 17.87
N ALA A 762 3.40 17.83 17.76
CA ALA A 762 3.11 19.27 17.73
C ALA A 762 1.81 19.53 18.48
N GLY A 763 1.75 20.65 19.18
CA GLY A 763 0.54 21.01 19.91
C GLY A 763 0.67 22.34 20.62
N TRP A 764 -0.28 22.61 21.49
CA TRP A 764 -0.25 23.82 22.31
C TRP A 764 -0.90 23.58 23.66
N THR A 765 -0.36 24.26 24.66
CA THR A 765 -0.90 24.31 26.01
C THR A 765 -1.57 25.67 26.24
N TYR A 766 -2.75 25.65 26.87
CA TYR A 766 -3.41 26.83 27.42
C TYR A 766 -3.47 26.70 28.93
N GLN A 767 -3.05 27.74 29.63
CA GLN A 767 -3.10 27.79 31.11
C GLN A 767 -3.70 29.10 31.56
N ASP A 768 -4.68 29.03 32.46
CA ASP A 768 -5.28 30.18 33.12
C ASP A 768 -5.56 29.84 34.61
N GLY A 769 -4.81 30.47 35.52
CA GLY A 769 -4.90 30.20 36.94
C GLY A 769 -4.64 28.71 37.27
N ASN A 770 -5.65 28.10 37.91
CA ASN A 770 -5.61 26.68 38.33
C ASN A 770 -6.04 25.70 37.25
N PHE A 771 -6.43 26.17 36.08
CA PHE A 771 -6.86 25.33 34.98
C PHE A 771 -5.82 25.31 33.84
N SER A 772 -5.51 24.13 33.34
CA SER A 772 -4.73 23.99 32.09
C SER A 772 -5.34 22.98 31.19
N THR A 773 -5.20 23.19 29.87
CA THR A 773 -5.59 22.24 28.84
C THR A 773 -4.54 22.19 27.75
N GLU A 774 -4.41 21.05 27.11
CA GLU A 774 -3.47 20.84 26.02
C GLU A 774 -4.15 20.11 24.86
N LEU A 775 -3.79 20.49 23.66
CA LEU A 775 -4.10 19.76 22.43
C LEU A 775 -2.79 19.36 21.76
N GLY A 776 -2.67 18.09 21.40
CA GLY A 776 -1.49 17.53 20.74
C GLY A 776 -1.84 16.67 19.54
N LEU A 777 -0.93 16.67 18.57
CA LEU A 777 -0.94 15.79 17.41
C LEU A 777 0.40 15.09 17.33
N ASN A 778 0.39 13.79 17.04
CA ASN A 778 1.59 12.99 16.84
C ASN A 778 1.52 12.27 15.50
N GLY A 779 2.63 12.30 14.75
CA GLY A 779 2.84 11.50 13.55
C GLY A 779 3.95 10.49 13.78
N TYR A 780 3.75 9.26 13.34
CA TYR A 780 4.63 8.12 13.56
C TYR A 780 5.15 7.59 12.23
N ALA A 781 6.44 7.26 12.15
CA ALA A 781 7.06 6.67 10.97
C ALA A 781 8.13 5.64 11.37
N GLY A 782 8.02 4.42 10.87
CA GLY A 782 8.92 3.30 11.18
C GLY A 782 8.16 1.99 11.31
N THR A 783 8.52 1.12 12.23
CA THR A 783 7.77 -0.11 12.53
C THR A 783 6.33 0.18 12.93
N ARG A 784 6.11 1.26 13.67
CA ARG A 784 4.81 1.84 13.96
C ARG A 784 4.59 3.06 13.07
N ASN A 785 3.60 3.01 12.19
CA ASN A 785 3.21 4.11 11.30
C ASN A 785 1.83 4.62 11.67
N GLY A 786 1.59 5.93 11.56
CA GLY A 786 0.25 6.46 11.80
C GLY A 786 0.20 7.86 12.35
N VAL A 787 -0.99 8.21 12.85
CA VAL A 787 -1.26 9.54 13.43
C VAL A 787 -2.14 9.42 14.67
N SER A 788 -1.95 10.30 15.64
CA SER A 788 -2.87 10.41 16.77
C SER A 788 -3.09 11.86 17.18
N GLY A 789 -4.25 12.13 17.77
CA GLY A 789 -4.58 13.39 18.41
C GLY A 789 -4.94 13.18 19.86
N GLN A 790 -4.57 14.11 20.73
CA GLN A 790 -4.90 14.07 22.15
C GLN A 790 -5.39 15.40 22.68
N ILE A 791 -6.23 15.31 23.69
CA ILE A 791 -6.68 16.43 24.49
C ILE A 791 -6.51 16.07 25.98
N GLN A 792 -6.12 17.04 26.77
CA GLN A 792 -6.03 16.89 28.22
C GLN A 792 -6.50 18.13 28.94
N ALA A 793 -6.97 17.95 30.16
CA ALA A 793 -7.34 19.03 31.07
C ALA A 793 -6.89 18.71 32.51
N ASN A 794 -6.42 19.71 33.20
CA ASN A 794 -6.00 19.63 34.59
C ASN A 794 -6.59 20.76 35.41
N TRP A 795 -6.99 20.44 36.60
CA TRP A 795 -7.51 21.37 37.59
C TRP A 795 -6.79 21.22 38.92
N LYS A 796 -6.05 22.26 39.33
CA LYS A 796 -5.41 22.36 40.63
C LYS A 796 -6.39 22.91 41.66
N PHE A 797 -6.41 22.31 42.85
CA PHE A 797 -7.27 22.75 43.96
C PHE A 797 -6.49 23.53 45.01
#